data_60f0344ea15889a09578a46004b86156
#
_entry.id   60f0344ea15889a09578a46004b86156
#
_cell.length_a   1.000
_cell.length_b   1.000
_cell.length_c   1.000
_cell.angle_alpha   90.00
_cell.angle_beta   90.00
_cell.angle_gamma   90.00
#
_symmetry.space_group_name_H-M   'P 1'
#
loop_
_entity.id
_entity.type
_entity.pdbx_description
1 polymer ?
#
loop_
_entity_poly.entity_id
_entity_poly.type
_entity_poly.pdbx_seq_one_letter_code
_entity_poly.pdbx_strand_id
1 'polypeptide(L)'
;MTRFFKRDSTKANHLTLYPEREDEFWVWLSSWALFITKPSDLGYDDTGYDLPPLKINYHKLSDSGVTVDRDGQFELTRDLALSLSECAAEKRNSIDRRVAVAKSIIDSEPDNNFIIWHDLEAERHAIKKAIPNVVDIYGSQDYDLREKRVIDFSNGKTRLFATKKELSGSGCNFQKHCHRAIFLGIDYEFNDFIQAVHRIYRFLQTEQVVIDIILTENEEGILDVLLKKWQQHNYLTKKMTDIIKRYGLSNANTSQLERKLGVERVQVKGDNYTAILNDCVEETKNMQDNSVDLIHTSIPFSNHYEYSANYNDFGHNATTAKFFEQMDFLTPELFRILKPGRVAAIHVKDRVLFGNATGTGMPTIEPFHVYTIEHYIKHGFQYFGMITVITDVVRENNQTYRLGWTENCKDGSKMGVGCPEYILLFRKLPTDTSKAYADVPVVKSKDEYTKGQWQIDAHAFYRSDGNRLVSKEELAKMSQSALQKLYKKYSRNNVYDYKKHVELANELDKNGKLPSTFMLIPPASLCDEVWDDINRMNTLNTQQSRRKATMHVCPLQIDIVKRIINRYSNAGDTVFDPFAGLFTVPYIAVKMGRYGIGTELNADYFRDGVGYLKSTDEVTDQLTLFDLMESEESQNAS
;
A
#
# COMPACT_ATOMS: atom_id res chain seq x y z
N MET A 1 7.89 -1.37 -1.84
CA MET A 1 9.12 -2.15 -1.58
C MET A 1 8.99 -3.02 -0.33
N THR A 2 8.65 -2.48 0.83
CA THR A 2 8.50 -3.24 2.10
C THR A 2 7.42 -4.32 2.07
N ARG A 3 6.43 -4.19 1.21
CA ARG A 3 5.34 -5.14 1.03
C ARG A 3 5.80 -6.51 0.51
N PHE A 4 6.64 -6.49 -0.53
CA PHE A 4 7.05 -7.71 -1.22
C PHE A 4 8.43 -8.20 -0.79
N PHE A 5 9.23 -7.31 -0.18
CA PHE A 5 10.63 -7.59 0.11
C PHE A 5 10.97 -7.39 1.57
N LYS A 6 11.60 -8.40 2.14
CA LYS A 6 12.28 -8.30 3.42
C LYS A 6 13.60 -7.55 3.20
N ARG A 7 13.85 -6.53 3.99
CA ARG A 7 15.11 -5.80 4.01
C ARG A 7 16.09 -6.50 4.96
N ASP A 8 17.27 -6.82 4.47
CA ASP A 8 18.34 -7.26 5.34
C ASP A 8 18.90 -6.04 6.10
N SER A 9 18.77 -6.05 7.43
CA SER A 9 19.27 -4.96 8.27
C SER A 9 20.81 -4.91 8.35
N THR A 10 21.48 -5.96 7.93
CA THR A 10 22.95 -6.06 7.99
C THR A 10 23.64 -5.67 6.69
N LYS A 11 22.91 -5.62 5.57
CA LYS A 11 23.44 -5.30 4.24
C LYS A 11 22.61 -4.23 3.56
N ALA A 12 23.23 -3.11 3.21
CA ALA A 12 22.56 -2.05 2.46
C ALA A 12 22.06 -2.58 1.10
N ASN A 13 20.80 -2.25 0.76
CA ASN A 13 20.15 -2.60 -0.51
C ASN A 13 19.95 -4.10 -0.78
N HIS A 14 20.08 -4.95 0.22
CA HIS A 14 19.75 -6.37 0.08
C HIS A 14 18.27 -6.59 0.39
N LEU A 15 17.49 -6.86 -0.65
CA LEU A 15 16.05 -7.11 -0.58
C LEU A 15 15.81 -8.57 -0.99
N THR A 16 15.07 -9.31 -0.16
CA THR A 16 14.64 -10.68 -0.46
C THR A 16 13.15 -10.72 -0.60
N LEU A 17 12.64 -11.22 -1.73
CA LEU A 17 11.21 -11.40 -1.95
C LEU A 17 10.65 -12.41 -0.95
N TYR A 18 9.50 -12.09 -0.33
CA TYR A 18 8.79 -13.06 0.51
C TYR A 18 8.22 -14.18 -0.38
N PRO A 19 8.59 -15.47 -0.13
CA PRO A 19 8.14 -16.58 -0.97
C PRO A 19 6.61 -16.67 -1.05
N GLU A 20 5.92 -16.42 0.05
CA GLU A 20 4.46 -16.44 0.16
C GLU A 20 3.77 -15.29 -0.61
N ARG A 21 4.53 -14.31 -1.08
CA ARG A 21 4.03 -13.13 -1.82
C ARG A 21 4.56 -13.06 -3.25
N GLU A 22 5.21 -14.09 -3.71
CA GLU A 22 5.81 -14.10 -5.03
C GLU A 22 4.76 -13.90 -6.13
N ASP A 23 3.64 -14.62 -6.09
CA ASP A 23 2.58 -14.52 -7.09
C ASP A 23 1.90 -13.13 -7.06
N GLU A 24 1.66 -12.57 -5.86
CA GLU A 24 1.14 -11.20 -5.70
C GLU A 24 2.10 -10.15 -6.31
N PHE A 25 3.39 -10.31 -6.08
CA PHE A 25 4.41 -9.42 -6.65
C PHE A 25 4.38 -9.44 -8.17
N TRP A 26 4.28 -10.62 -8.79
CA TRP A 26 4.26 -10.76 -10.23
C TRP A 26 2.99 -10.19 -10.86
N VAL A 27 1.84 -10.39 -10.23
CA VAL A 27 0.57 -9.80 -10.67
C VAL A 27 0.63 -8.27 -10.55
N TRP A 28 1.15 -7.74 -9.44
CA TRP A 28 1.36 -6.30 -9.30
C TRP A 28 2.32 -5.75 -10.37
N LEU A 29 3.42 -6.46 -10.65
CA LEU A 29 4.38 -6.04 -11.67
C LEU A 29 3.74 -6.01 -13.06
N SER A 30 2.87 -6.98 -13.38
CA SER A 30 2.17 -7.05 -14.67
C SER A 30 1.18 -5.90 -14.90
N SER A 31 0.75 -5.21 -13.85
CA SER A 31 -0.18 -4.07 -13.97
C SER A 31 0.46 -2.82 -14.61
N TRP A 32 1.78 -2.70 -14.59
CA TRP A 32 2.51 -1.55 -15.13
C TRP A 32 3.76 -1.91 -15.95
N ALA A 33 4.17 -3.18 -15.96
CA ALA A 33 5.30 -3.67 -16.72
C ALA A 33 4.88 -4.84 -17.62
N LEU A 34 5.27 -4.78 -18.87
CA LEU A 34 4.95 -5.80 -19.86
C LEU A 34 6.23 -6.52 -20.30
N PHE A 35 6.25 -7.84 -20.14
CA PHE A 35 7.33 -8.70 -20.60
C PHE A 35 6.81 -9.60 -21.73
N ILE A 36 7.17 -9.28 -22.94
CA ILE A 36 6.87 -10.08 -24.15
C ILE A 36 8.18 -10.66 -24.65
N THR A 37 8.27 -11.97 -24.74
CA THR A 37 9.43 -12.66 -25.30
C THR A 37 9.22 -13.09 -26.74
N LYS A 38 7.96 -13.43 -27.07
CA LYS A 38 7.58 -13.90 -28.39
C LYS A 38 6.09 -13.62 -28.67
N PRO A 39 5.66 -13.65 -29.94
CA PRO A 39 4.28 -13.34 -30.34
C PRO A 39 3.21 -14.18 -29.66
N SER A 40 3.50 -15.44 -29.34
CA SER A 40 2.52 -16.33 -28.65
C SER A 40 2.20 -15.89 -27.23
N ASP A 41 3.02 -15.04 -26.62
CA ASP A 41 2.70 -14.44 -25.33
C ASP A 41 1.49 -13.49 -25.42
N LEU A 42 1.20 -13.01 -26.65
CA LEU A 42 0.04 -12.19 -27.02
C LEU A 42 -1.03 -12.97 -27.82
N GLY A 43 -0.88 -14.29 -27.99
CA GLY A 43 -1.81 -15.12 -28.75
C GLY A 43 -1.59 -15.13 -30.26
N TYR A 44 -0.45 -14.63 -30.75
CA TYR A 44 -0.08 -14.68 -32.16
C TYR A 44 0.86 -15.85 -32.46
N ASP A 45 1.09 -16.13 -33.76
CA ASP A 45 1.98 -17.19 -34.23
C ASP A 45 3.47 -16.84 -33.99
N ASP A 46 4.27 -17.81 -33.55
CA ASP A 46 5.70 -17.65 -33.24
C ASP A 46 6.62 -17.81 -34.46
N THR A 47 6.11 -17.87 -35.70
CA THR A 47 6.91 -18.03 -36.88
C THR A 47 8.05 -17.01 -36.94
N GLY A 48 9.29 -17.49 -37.01
CA GLY A 48 10.52 -16.66 -37.00
C GLY A 48 11.03 -16.27 -35.61
N TYR A 49 10.35 -16.66 -34.53
CA TYR A 49 10.77 -16.42 -33.15
C TYR A 49 11.26 -17.69 -32.43
N ASP A 50 11.15 -18.87 -33.07
CA ASP A 50 11.74 -20.10 -32.55
C ASP A 50 13.24 -20.08 -32.87
N LEU A 51 14.04 -19.89 -31.82
CA LEU A 51 15.49 -19.78 -31.94
C LEU A 51 16.16 -21.17 -31.80
N PRO A 52 17.19 -21.45 -32.63
CA PRO A 52 18.03 -22.62 -32.40
C PRO A 52 18.67 -22.59 -30.99
N PRO A 53 19.02 -23.76 -30.41
CA PRO A 53 19.64 -23.80 -29.10
C PRO A 53 20.94 -22.98 -29.04
N LEU A 54 21.07 -22.13 -28.00
CA LEU A 54 22.28 -21.37 -27.74
C LEU A 54 23.38 -22.32 -27.18
N LYS A 55 24.56 -22.27 -27.78
CA LYS A 55 25.76 -23.00 -27.30
C LYS A 55 26.76 -22.02 -26.73
N ILE A 56 27.30 -22.33 -25.55
CA ILE A 56 28.34 -21.53 -24.90
C ILE A 56 29.55 -22.42 -24.63
N ASN A 57 30.70 -22.00 -25.10
CA ASN A 57 31.99 -22.64 -24.87
C ASN A 57 32.81 -21.77 -23.91
N TYR A 58 33.45 -22.40 -22.96
CA TYR A 58 34.31 -21.73 -21.98
C TYR A 58 35.77 -22.14 -22.26
N HIS A 59 36.61 -21.14 -22.54
CA HIS A 59 38.05 -21.33 -22.80
C HIS A 59 38.82 -20.81 -21.59
N LYS A 60 39.19 -21.74 -20.70
CA LYS A 60 39.93 -21.42 -19.47
C LYS A 60 41.42 -21.34 -19.75
N LEU A 61 42.01 -20.22 -19.41
CA LEU A 61 43.46 -20.02 -19.46
C LEU A 61 44.04 -20.34 -18.10
N SER A 62 44.96 -21.31 -18.06
CA SER A 62 45.69 -21.67 -16.83
C SER A 62 46.53 -20.49 -16.33
N ASP A 63 46.56 -20.31 -15.03
CA ASP A 63 47.35 -19.26 -14.41
C ASP A 63 48.84 -19.63 -14.53
N SER A 64 49.63 -18.81 -15.20
CA SER A 64 51.05 -19.06 -15.46
C SER A 64 51.97 -18.25 -14.57
N GLY A 65 51.55 -17.87 -13.35
CA GLY A 65 52.47 -17.12 -12.50
C GLY A 65 52.00 -16.81 -11.09
N VAL A 66 52.94 -16.94 -10.18
CA VAL A 66 52.89 -16.41 -8.83
C VAL A 66 52.67 -14.90 -8.90
N THR A 67 51.51 -14.42 -8.48
CA THR A 67 51.27 -12.98 -8.35
C THR A 67 51.87 -12.50 -7.02
N VAL A 68 52.70 -11.51 -7.12
CA VAL A 68 53.23 -10.76 -5.98
C VAL A 68 52.41 -9.50 -5.85
N ASP A 69 51.90 -9.18 -4.66
CA ASP A 69 51.15 -7.97 -4.42
C ASP A 69 52.03 -6.71 -4.55
N ARG A 70 51.45 -5.51 -4.44
CA ARG A 70 52.21 -4.25 -4.51
C ARG A 70 53.32 -4.12 -3.44
N ASP A 71 53.26 -4.93 -2.39
CA ASP A 71 54.19 -4.92 -1.26
C ASP A 71 55.16 -6.09 -1.27
N GLY A 72 55.16 -6.92 -2.35
CA GLY A 72 56.09 -8.00 -2.56
C GLY A 72 55.80 -9.30 -1.80
N GLN A 73 54.61 -9.51 -1.28
CA GLN A 73 54.20 -10.71 -0.57
C GLN A 73 53.51 -11.72 -1.50
N PHE A 74 53.79 -13.00 -1.29
CA PHE A 74 53.13 -14.11 -2.00
C PHE A 74 51.73 -14.35 -1.39
N GLU A 75 50.67 -14.17 -2.15
CA GLU A 75 49.31 -14.57 -1.75
C GLU A 75 49.14 -16.09 -1.94
N LEU A 76 49.02 -16.82 -0.85
CA LEU A 76 48.88 -18.30 -0.82
C LEU A 76 47.42 -18.79 -0.86
N THR A 77 46.44 -17.91 -0.60
CA THR A 77 45.00 -18.24 -0.63
C THR A 77 44.22 -17.04 -1.11
N ARG A 78 43.61 -17.13 -2.30
CA ARG A 78 42.67 -16.16 -2.80
C ARG A 78 41.24 -16.55 -2.44
N ASP A 79 40.57 -15.70 -1.68
CA ASP A 79 39.10 -15.63 -1.69
C ASP A 79 38.63 -15.11 -3.04
N LEU A 80 37.80 -15.87 -3.75
CA LEU A 80 37.41 -15.80 -5.15
C LEU A 80 36.55 -14.58 -5.56
N ALA A 81 36.64 -13.45 -4.89
CA ALA A 81 35.91 -12.22 -5.26
C ALA A 81 36.89 -11.14 -5.71
N LEU A 82 37.24 -11.15 -6.99
CA LEU A 82 38.00 -10.06 -7.59
C LEU A 82 37.21 -8.75 -7.56
N SER A 83 37.81 -7.67 -7.08
CA SER A 83 37.29 -6.32 -7.24
C SER A 83 37.33 -5.91 -8.73
N LEU A 84 36.55 -4.88 -9.10
CA LEU A 84 36.53 -4.36 -10.49
C LEU A 84 37.92 -3.97 -10.99
N SER A 85 38.78 -3.45 -10.12
CA SER A 85 40.16 -3.06 -10.45
C SER A 85 41.04 -4.27 -10.69
N GLU A 86 40.87 -5.35 -9.94
CA GLU A 86 41.58 -6.61 -10.09
C GLU A 86 41.16 -7.36 -11.35
N CYS A 87 39.88 -7.35 -11.70
CA CYS A 87 39.36 -7.86 -12.98
C CYS A 87 40.05 -7.16 -14.18
N ALA A 88 40.17 -5.84 -14.13
CA ALA A 88 40.83 -5.09 -15.21
C ALA A 88 42.33 -5.34 -15.26
N ALA A 89 43.00 -5.61 -14.13
CA ALA A 89 44.41 -6.00 -14.09
C ALA A 89 44.62 -7.41 -14.68
N GLU A 90 43.75 -8.36 -14.30
CA GLU A 90 43.78 -9.73 -14.82
C GLU A 90 43.59 -9.78 -16.34
N LYS A 91 42.62 -9.01 -16.87
CA LYS A 91 42.42 -8.84 -18.31
C LYS A 91 43.69 -8.32 -18.99
N ARG A 92 44.33 -7.25 -18.44
CA ARG A 92 45.57 -6.68 -19.01
C ARG A 92 46.72 -7.68 -19.04
N ASN A 93 46.90 -8.46 -17.98
CA ASN A 93 47.98 -9.41 -17.86
C ASN A 93 47.84 -10.63 -18.78
N SER A 94 46.62 -10.93 -19.23
CA SER A 94 46.30 -12.11 -20.05
C SER A 94 45.94 -11.78 -21.51
N ILE A 95 46.03 -10.51 -21.95
CA ILE A 95 45.59 -10.04 -23.30
C ILE A 95 46.13 -10.91 -24.43
N ASP A 96 47.44 -11.11 -24.49
CA ASP A 96 48.06 -11.80 -25.61
C ASP A 96 47.59 -13.26 -25.70
N ARG A 97 47.43 -13.93 -24.56
CA ARG A 97 46.91 -15.31 -24.49
C ARG A 97 45.43 -15.38 -24.94
N ARG A 98 44.62 -14.45 -24.49
CA ARG A 98 43.20 -14.36 -24.87
C ARG A 98 43.03 -14.13 -26.37
N VAL A 99 43.80 -13.19 -26.93
CA VAL A 99 43.78 -12.89 -28.35
C VAL A 99 44.30 -14.07 -29.19
N ALA A 100 45.29 -14.82 -28.71
CA ALA A 100 45.75 -16.03 -29.38
C ALA A 100 44.65 -17.10 -29.44
N VAL A 101 43.88 -17.32 -28.35
CA VAL A 101 42.77 -18.26 -28.38
C VAL A 101 41.64 -17.74 -29.31
N ALA A 102 41.29 -16.47 -29.23
CA ALA A 102 40.30 -15.88 -30.15
C ALA A 102 40.70 -16.05 -31.62
N LYS A 103 41.96 -15.80 -31.94
CA LYS A 103 42.49 -16.01 -33.28
C LYS A 103 42.40 -17.49 -33.71
N SER A 104 42.76 -18.44 -32.85
CA SER A 104 42.65 -19.86 -33.14
C SER A 104 41.22 -20.29 -33.45
N ILE A 105 40.22 -19.76 -32.70
CA ILE A 105 38.80 -20.02 -32.95
C ILE A 105 38.40 -19.48 -34.32
N ILE A 106 38.78 -18.24 -34.65
CA ILE A 106 38.45 -17.58 -35.93
C ILE A 106 39.11 -18.30 -37.11
N ASP A 107 40.34 -18.73 -36.96
CA ASP A 107 41.12 -19.44 -38.00
C ASP A 107 40.55 -20.85 -38.24
N SER A 108 39.93 -21.48 -37.24
CA SER A 108 39.31 -22.80 -37.39
C SER A 108 37.98 -22.77 -38.16
N GLU A 109 37.37 -21.57 -38.29
CA GLU A 109 36.10 -21.38 -38.98
C GLU A 109 36.18 -20.21 -39.98
N PRO A 110 36.87 -20.38 -41.11
CA PRO A 110 37.22 -19.31 -42.04
C PRO A 110 36.01 -18.68 -42.73
N ASP A 111 34.88 -19.39 -42.84
CA ASP A 111 33.68 -18.94 -43.54
C ASP A 111 32.68 -18.21 -42.62
N ASN A 112 32.84 -18.28 -41.30
CA ASN A 112 31.91 -17.69 -40.33
C ASN A 112 32.22 -16.23 -40.04
N ASN A 113 31.17 -15.42 -39.88
CA ASN A 113 31.28 -14.05 -39.40
C ASN A 113 31.37 -14.04 -37.86
N PHE A 114 32.29 -13.26 -37.32
CA PHE A 114 32.52 -13.18 -35.87
C PHE A 114 32.37 -11.75 -35.35
N ILE A 115 31.71 -11.61 -34.22
CA ILE A 115 31.79 -10.42 -33.39
C ILE A 115 32.67 -10.69 -32.15
N ILE A 116 33.64 -9.80 -31.91
CA ILE A 116 34.60 -9.90 -30.82
C ILE A 116 34.30 -8.79 -29.82
N TRP A 117 33.82 -9.17 -28.63
CA TRP A 117 33.54 -8.25 -27.54
C TRP A 117 34.78 -8.06 -26.67
N HIS A 118 35.17 -6.81 -26.47
CA HIS A 118 36.28 -6.43 -25.61
C HIS A 118 35.90 -5.27 -24.70
N ASP A 119 36.62 -5.09 -23.58
CA ASP A 119 36.34 -4.02 -22.60
C ASP A 119 37.45 -2.96 -22.60
N LEU A 120 38.71 -3.36 -22.77
CA LEU A 120 39.87 -2.48 -22.68
C LEU A 120 40.38 -2.01 -24.06
N GLU A 121 40.90 -0.79 -24.11
CA GLU A 121 41.57 -0.27 -25.33
C GLU A 121 42.83 -1.09 -25.67
N ALA A 122 43.54 -1.59 -24.66
CA ALA A 122 44.69 -2.47 -24.89
C ALA A 122 44.28 -3.77 -25.59
N GLU A 123 43.12 -4.35 -25.27
CA GLU A 123 42.58 -5.52 -25.97
C GLU A 123 42.29 -5.21 -27.42
N ARG A 124 41.65 -4.04 -27.70
CA ARG A 124 41.41 -3.58 -29.06
C ARG A 124 42.70 -3.52 -29.89
N HIS A 125 43.76 -2.93 -29.36
CA HIS A 125 45.04 -2.81 -30.05
C HIS A 125 45.69 -4.21 -30.25
N ALA A 126 45.59 -5.10 -29.29
CA ALA A 126 46.13 -6.47 -29.43
C ALA A 126 45.34 -7.27 -30.49
N ILE A 127 43.99 -7.16 -30.51
CA ILE A 127 43.14 -7.77 -31.54
C ILE A 127 43.59 -7.28 -32.91
N LYS A 128 43.72 -5.97 -33.10
CA LYS A 128 44.06 -5.35 -34.38
C LYS A 128 45.44 -5.80 -34.87
N LYS A 129 46.39 -5.97 -33.95
CA LYS A 129 47.75 -6.47 -34.25
C LYS A 129 47.74 -7.95 -34.66
N ALA A 130 47.00 -8.81 -33.95
CA ALA A 130 46.98 -10.26 -34.19
C ALA A 130 46.03 -10.66 -35.33
N ILE A 131 44.98 -9.86 -35.62
CA ILE A 131 43.97 -10.11 -36.63
C ILE A 131 43.83 -8.83 -37.49
N PRO A 132 44.75 -8.59 -38.45
CA PRO A 132 44.81 -7.33 -39.22
C PRO A 132 43.54 -7.01 -39.99
N ASN A 133 42.77 -8.02 -40.41
CA ASN A 133 41.56 -7.88 -41.21
C ASN A 133 40.31 -7.57 -40.37
N VAL A 134 40.42 -7.45 -39.02
CA VAL A 134 39.29 -7.09 -38.17
C VAL A 134 38.92 -5.61 -38.36
N VAL A 135 37.65 -5.35 -38.51
CA VAL A 135 37.09 -3.99 -38.48
C VAL A 135 36.73 -3.68 -37.02
N ASP A 136 37.32 -2.63 -36.48
CA ASP A 136 37.10 -2.21 -35.11
C ASP A 136 36.37 -0.86 -35.02
N ILE A 137 35.57 -0.68 -33.96
CA ILE A 137 34.99 0.61 -33.62
C ILE A 137 35.37 1.01 -32.20
N TYR A 138 35.53 2.31 -31.96
CA TYR A 138 35.92 2.88 -30.68
C TYR A 138 35.32 4.28 -30.49
N GLY A 139 35.23 4.74 -29.23
CA GLY A 139 34.47 5.92 -28.85
C GLY A 139 34.91 7.24 -29.48
N SER A 140 36.24 7.45 -29.69
CA SER A 140 36.79 8.67 -30.29
C SER A 140 36.82 8.66 -31.82
N GLN A 141 36.28 7.61 -32.43
CA GLN A 141 36.21 7.51 -33.91
C GLN A 141 35.11 8.42 -34.44
N ASP A 142 35.30 8.92 -35.67
CA ASP A 142 34.29 9.67 -36.42
C ASP A 142 32.94 8.91 -36.43
N TYR A 143 31.86 9.65 -36.23
CA TYR A 143 30.53 9.07 -36.04
C TYR A 143 30.04 8.36 -37.30
N ASP A 144 30.19 9.01 -38.47
CA ASP A 144 29.71 8.49 -39.78
C ASP A 144 30.48 7.23 -40.16
N LEU A 145 31.80 7.23 -39.91
CA LEU A 145 32.62 6.05 -40.14
C LEU A 145 32.25 4.87 -39.22
N ARG A 146 31.93 5.18 -37.98
CA ARG A 146 31.47 4.17 -36.99
C ARG A 146 30.14 3.55 -37.41
N GLU A 147 29.17 4.40 -37.78
CA GLU A 147 27.87 3.97 -38.27
C GLU A 147 28.00 3.10 -39.53
N LYS A 148 28.77 3.53 -40.46
CA LYS A 148 29.04 2.77 -41.70
C LYS A 148 29.61 1.38 -41.41
N ARG A 149 30.58 1.26 -40.47
CA ARG A 149 31.19 -0.02 -40.09
C ARG A 149 30.19 -0.97 -39.43
N VAL A 150 29.32 -0.44 -38.59
CA VAL A 150 28.23 -1.21 -37.97
C VAL A 150 27.25 -1.71 -39.03
N ILE A 151 26.84 -0.85 -39.95
CA ILE A 151 25.94 -1.20 -41.07
C ILE A 151 26.57 -2.23 -41.99
N ASP A 152 27.83 -2.07 -42.35
CA ASP A 152 28.56 -3.01 -43.22
C ASP A 152 28.67 -4.40 -42.56
N PHE A 153 28.91 -4.49 -41.26
CA PHE A 153 28.89 -5.75 -40.53
C PHE A 153 27.48 -6.34 -40.42
N SER A 154 26.48 -5.52 -40.11
CA SER A 154 25.07 -5.93 -40.07
C SER A 154 24.55 -6.52 -41.39
N ASN A 155 25.08 -6.03 -42.49
CA ASN A 155 24.74 -6.48 -43.85
C ASN A 155 25.67 -7.62 -44.38
N GLY A 156 26.53 -8.18 -43.52
CA GLY A 156 27.42 -9.29 -43.89
C GLY A 156 28.60 -8.90 -44.81
N LYS A 157 28.86 -7.62 -45.04
CA LYS A 157 29.99 -7.16 -45.87
C LYS A 157 31.33 -7.26 -45.16
N THR A 158 31.32 -7.35 -43.87
CA THR A 158 32.49 -7.46 -43.01
C THR A 158 32.43 -8.78 -42.25
N ARG A 159 33.47 -9.60 -42.34
CA ARG A 159 33.52 -10.91 -41.67
C ARG A 159 33.85 -10.79 -40.19
N LEU A 160 34.82 -9.95 -39.83
CA LEU A 160 35.34 -9.84 -38.45
C LEU A 160 35.11 -8.43 -37.89
N PHE A 161 34.40 -8.35 -36.78
CA PHE A 161 34.05 -7.09 -36.18
C PHE A 161 34.42 -7.07 -34.70
N ALA A 162 35.13 -6.06 -34.22
CA ALA A 162 35.52 -5.90 -32.81
C ALA A 162 34.97 -4.61 -32.23
N THR A 163 34.35 -4.71 -31.09
CA THR A 163 33.67 -3.58 -30.43
C THR A 163 33.53 -3.77 -28.91
N LYS A 164 33.34 -2.68 -28.21
CA LYS A 164 32.92 -2.72 -26.80
C LYS A 164 31.40 -2.95 -26.68
N LYS A 165 31.00 -3.61 -25.58
CA LYS A 165 29.57 -3.86 -25.27
C LYS A 165 28.77 -2.57 -25.24
N GLU A 166 29.30 -1.49 -24.65
CA GLU A 166 28.64 -0.17 -24.54
C GLU A 166 28.41 0.52 -25.91
N LEU A 167 29.27 0.27 -26.90
CA LEU A 167 29.20 0.92 -28.23
C LEU A 167 28.22 0.25 -29.20
N SER A 168 28.11 -1.08 -29.14
CA SER A 168 27.30 -1.87 -30.07
C SER A 168 26.40 -2.89 -29.38
N GLY A 169 26.40 -2.93 -28.08
CA GLY A 169 25.54 -3.82 -27.26
C GLY A 169 24.07 -3.38 -27.24
N SER A 170 23.71 -2.20 -27.76
CA SER A 170 22.32 -1.74 -27.89
C SER A 170 22.03 -1.19 -29.29
N GLY A 171 20.79 -1.34 -29.77
CA GLY A 171 20.31 -0.77 -31.03
C GLY A 171 20.72 -1.49 -32.32
N CYS A 172 21.71 -2.39 -32.31
CA CYS A 172 22.22 -3.06 -33.50
C CYS A 172 21.58 -4.45 -33.72
N ASN A 173 21.49 -4.87 -35.00
CA ASN A 173 20.94 -6.13 -35.45
C ASN A 173 21.96 -6.91 -36.27
N PHE A 174 22.64 -7.88 -35.68
CA PHE A 174 23.70 -8.67 -36.32
C PHE A 174 23.29 -10.10 -36.68
N GLN A 175 22.12 -10.56 -36.18
CA GLN A 175 21.70 -11.95 -36.28
C GLN A 175 21.51 -12.50 -37.70
N LYS A 176 21.32 -11.62 -38.72
CA LYS A 176 21.08 -12.08 -40.06
C LYS A 176 22.30 -12.71 -40.72
N HIS A 177 23.49 -12.27 -40.33
CA HIS A 177 24.75 -12.66 -40.95
C HIS A 177 25.82 -13.10 -39.95
N CYS A 178 25.53 -13.05 -38.62
CA CYS A 178 26.46 -13.45 -37.61
C CYS A 178 25.76 -14.34 -36.55
N HIS A 179 26.34 -15.50 -36.30
CA HIS A 179 25.94 -16.45 -35.27
C HIS A 179 27.10 -16.86 -34.34
N ARG A 180 28.26 -16.19 -34.50
CA ARG A 180 29.48 -16.46 -33.71
C ARG A 180 29.88 -15.22 -32.92
N ALA A 181 30.02 -15.34 -31.61
CA ALA A 181 30.52 -14.28 -30.74
C ALA A 181 31.69 -14.77 -29.88
N ILE A 182 32.69 -13.93 -29.68
CA ILE A 182 33.81 -14.17 -28.79
C ILE A 182 33.84 -13.05 -27.75
N PHE A 183 33.77 -13.40 -26.46
CA PHE A 183 34.03 -12.49 -25.36
C PHE A 183 35.47 -12.70 -24.88
N LEU A 184 36.32 -11.67 -25.06
CA LEU A 184 37.71 -11.71 -24.62
C LEU A 184 37.87 -11.68 -23.11
N GLY A 185 36.83 -11.37 -22.37
CA GLY A 185 36.78 -11.39 -20.94
C GLY A 185 35.36 -11.14 -20.48
N ILE A 186 35.14 -11.33 -19.19
CA ILE A 186 33.86 -11.10 -18.51
C ILE A 186 34.03 -10.13 -17.35
N ASP A 187 32.94 -9.52 -16.93
CA ASP A 187 32.85 -8.64 -15.78
C ASP A 187 31.50 -8.85 -15.06
N TYR A 188 31.21 -8.09 -14.02
CA TYR A 188 29.97 -8.19 -13.24
C TYR A 188 28.76 -7.49 -13.90
N GLU A 189 28.96 -6.83 -15.06
CA GLU A 189 27.91 -6.07 -15.76
C GLU A 189 27.04 -7.01 -16.60
N PHE A 190 26.12 -7.68 -15.91
CA PHE A 190 25.23 -8.67 -16.53
C PHE A 190 24.37 -8.09 -17.64
N ASN A 191 23.88 -6.85 -17.48
CA ASN A 191 23.00 -6.23 -18.47
C ASN A 191 23.70 -6.03 -19.81
N ASP A 192 24.97 -5.58 -19.81
CA ASP A 192 25.75 -5.38 -21.01
C ASP A 192 26.11 -6.71 -21.66
N PHE A 193 26.43 -7.72 -20.85
CA PHE A 193 26.69 -9.07 -21.31
C PHE A 193 25.47 -9.67 -22.02
N ILE A 194 24.29 -9.68 -21.38
CA ILE A 194 23.09 -10.26 -21.97
C ILE A 194 22.61 -9.50 -23.20
N GLN A 195 22.75 -8.18 -23.23
CA GLN A 195 22.45 -7.38 -24.40
C GLN A 195 23.37 -7.71 -25.56
N ALA A 196 24.66 -7.88 -25.32
CA ALA A 196 25.62 -8.29 -26.33
C ALA A 196 25.30 -9.69 -26.90
N VAL A 197 24.90 -10.64 -26.07
CA VAL A 197 24.40 -11.95 -26.51
C VAL A 197 23.19 -11.80 -27.43
N HIS A 198 22.22 -10.98 -27.05
CA HIS A 198 21.01 -10.77 -27.83
C HIS A 198 21.20 -9.94 -29.12
N ARG A 199 22.43 -9.51 -29.48
CA ARG A 199 22.70 -8.92 -30.82
C ARG A 199 22.71 -9.96 -31.93
N ILE A 200 23.06 -11.21 -31.59
CA ILE A 200 23.08 -12.33 -32.51
C ILE A 200 22.06 -13.42 -32.16
N TYR A 201 21.66 -13.57 -30.88
CA TYR A 201 20.66 -14.53 -30.42
C TYR A 201 19.30 -13.85 -30.26
N ARG A 202 18.58 -13.67 -31.37
CA ARG A 202 17.28 -13.01 -31.40
C ARG A 202 16.45 -13.45 -32.60
N PHE A 203 15.21 -12.96 -32.71
CA PHE A 203 14.28 -13.32 -33.78
C PHE A 203 14.91 -13.33 -35.19
N LEU A 204 14.44 -14.22 -36.04
CA LEU A 204 14.97 -14.47 -37.42
C LEU A 204 16.40 -15.04 -37.44
N GLN A 205 16.97 -15.50 -36.33
CA GLN A 205 18.21 -16.27 -36.37
C GLN A 205 17.87 -17.73 -36.74
N THR A 206 18.48 -18.22 -37.80
CA THR A 206 18.26 -19.59 -38.31
C THR A 206 19.42 -20.53 -38.04
N GLU A 207 20.60 -19.97 -37.73
CA GLU A 207 21.80 -20.75 -37.42
C GLU A 207 21.98 -20.92 -35.91
N GLN A 208 22.62 -22.02 -35.50
CA GLN A 208 22.97 -22.21 -34.11
C GLN A 208 23.94 -21.15 -33.63
N VAL A 209 23.53 -20.31 -32.68
CA VAL A 209 24.42 -19.32 -32.10
C VAL A 209 25.40 -19.99 -31.15
N VAL A 210 26.69 -19.73 -31.38
CA VAL A 210 27.78 -20.20 -30.51
C VAL A 210 28.54 -19.01 -29.94
N ILE A 211 28.67 -18.99 -28.63
CA ILE A 211 29.38 -17.97 -27.88
C ILE A 211 30.60 -18.60 -27.22
N ASP A 212 31.75 -18.04 -27.50
CA ASP A 212 33.02 -18.42 -26.90
C ASP A 212 33.42 -17.39 -25.84
N ILE A 213 33.53 -17.81 -24.59
CA ILE A 213 33.95 -16.96 -23.47
C ILE A 213 35.36 -17.37 -23.07
N ILE A 214 36.30 -16.44 -23.18
CA ILE A 214 37.70 -16.64 -22.80
C ILE A 214 37.93 -16.02 -21.44
N LEU A 215 38.33 -16.83 -20.47
CA LEU A 215 38.52 -16.39 -19.08
C LEU A 215 39.75 -17.07 -18.47
N THR A 216 40.31 -16.45 -17.42
CA THR A 216 41.34 -17.07 -16.60
C THR A 216 40.69 -17.84 -15.44
N GLU A 217 41.43 -18.71 -14.77
CA GLU A 217 40.98 -19.43 -13.58
C GLU A 217 40.52 -18.46 -12.46
N ASN A 218 41.15 -17.30 -12.36
CA ASN A 218 40.81 -16.27 -11.38
C ASN A 218 39.42 -15.60 -11.64
N GLU A 219 38.90 -15.69 -12.85
CA GLU A 219 37.58 -15.11 -13.23
C GLU A 219 36.42 -16.11 -13.07
N GLU A 220 36.65 -17.33 -12.59
CA GLU A 220 35.56 -18.32 -12.39
C GLU A 220 34.45 -17.79 -11.48
N GLY A 221 34.81 -17.07 -10.40
CA GLY A 221 33.81 -16.45 -9.52
C GLY A 221 32.93 -15.40 -10.21
N ILE A 222 33.46 -14.69 -11.21
CA ILE A 222 32.68 -13.75 -12.04
C ILE A 222 31.73 -14.52 -12.95
N LEU A 223 32.21 -15.61 -13.56
CA LEU A 223 31.38 -16.47 -14.40
C LEU A 223 30.21 -17.04 -13.61
N ASP A 224 30.43 -17.54 -12.40
CA ASP A 224 29.39 -18.09 -11.54
C ASP A 224 28.31 -17.02 -11.21
N VAL A 225 28.73 -15.80 -10.92
CA VAL A 225 27.80 -14.68 -10.68
C VAL A 225 26.98 -14.35 -11.94
N LEU A 226 27.62 -14.31 -13.11
CA LEU A 226 26.93 -14.05 -14.39
C LEU A 226 25.93 -15.16 -14.71
N LEU A 227 26.31 -16.42 -14.57
CA LEU A 227 25.44 -17.57 -14.82
C LEU A 227 24.25 -17.59 -13.86
N LYS A 228 24.49 -17.29 -12.58
CA LYS A 228 23.40 -17.16 -11.58
C LYS A 228 22.43 -16.03 -11.94
N LYS A 229 22.95 -14.87 -12.33
CA LYS A 229 22.11 -13.75 -12.80
C LYS A 229 21.34 -14.13 -14.07
N TRP A 230 21.94 -14.90 -14.98
CA TRP A 230 21.26 -15.36 -16.19
C TRP A 230 20.14 -16.35 -15.88
N GLN A 231 20.36 -17.29 -14.98
CA GLN A 231 19.31 -18.19 -14.50
C GLN A 231 18.15 -17.43 -13.87
N GLN A 232 18.46 -16.42 -13.04
CA GLN A 232 17.44 -15.55 -12.47
C GLN A 232 16.68 -14.78 -13.57
N HIS A 233 17.36 -14.19 -14.52
CA HIS A 233 16.75 -13.48 -15.65
C HIS A 233 15.76 -14.38 -16.42
N ASN A 234 16.18 -15.58 -16.76
CA ASN A 234 15.32 -16.55 -17.46
C ASN A 234 14.11 -16.97 -16.61
N TYR A 235 14.31 -17.19 -15.32
CA TYR A 235 13.25 -17.50 -14.36
C TYR A 235 12.23 -16.36 -14.29
N LEU A 236 12.70 -15.13 -14.12
CA LEU A 236 11.85 -13.94 -14.02
C LEU A 236 11.05 -13.71 -15.32
N THR A 237 11.69 -13.83 -16.47
CA THR A 237 11.05 -13.70 -17.78
C THR A 237 9.96 -14.76 -17.96
N LYS A 238 10.25 -16.02 -17.64
CA LYS A 238 9.26 -17.10 -17.72
C LYS A 238 8.07 -16.87 -16.79
N LYS A 239 8.31 -16.48 -15.55
CA LYS A 239 7.23 -16.17 -14.58
C LYS A 239 6.31 -15.07 -15.09
N MET A 240 6.86 -13.97 -15.62
CA MET A 240 6.04 -12.88 -16.19
C MET A 240 5.24 -13.33 -17.40
N THR A 241 5.84 -14.10 -18.30
CA THR A 241 5.16 -14.67 -19.46
C THR A 241 4.00 -15.59 -19.04
N ASP A 242 4.22 -16.45 -18.04
CA ASP A 242 3.19 -17.36 -17.52
C ASP A 242 2.02 -16.58 -16.89
N ILE A 243 2.30 -15.48 -16.21
CA ILE A 243 1.27 -14.58 -15.64
C ILE A 243 0.47 -13.90 -16.74
N ILE A 244 1.13 -13.34 -17.76
CA ILE A 244 0.45 -12.72 -18.89
C ILE A 244 -0.43 -13.72 -19.64
N LYS A 245 0.04 -14.95 -19.87
CA LYS A 245 -0.75 -16.02 -20.48
C LYS A 245 -1.96 -16.43 -19.63
N ARG A 246 -1.79 -16.48 -18.30
CA ARG A 246 -2.86 -16.88 -17.39
C ARG A 246 -3.93 -15.81 -17.23
N TYR A 247 -3.54 -14.52 -17.24
CA TYR A 247 -4.37 -13.42 -16.81
C TYR A 247 -4.71 -12.40 -17.91
N GLY A 248 -4.02 -12.44 -19.05
CA GLY A 248 -4.24 -11.50 -20.15
C GLY A 248 -3.73 -10.09 -19.89
N LEU A 249 -3.94 -9.20 -20.85
CA LEU A 249 -3.38 -7.85 -20.87
C LEU A 249 -4.39 -6.73 -20.48
N SER A 250 -5.66 -7.06 -20.19
CA SER A 250 -6.63 -6.01 -19.90
C SER A 250 -6.52 -5.53 -18.45
N ASN A 251 -6.36 -4.23 -18.25
CA ASN A 251 -6.30 -3.60 -16.91
C ASN A 251 -7.55 -3.92 -16.05
N ALA A 252 -8.72 -4.07 -16.67
CA ALA A 252 -9.95 -4.42 -15.95
C ALA A 252 -9.93 -5.86 -15.41
N ASN A 253 -9.42 -6.82 -16.18
CA ASN A 253 -9.28 -8.20 -15.75
C ASN A 253 -8.18 -8.36 -14.70
N THR A 254 -7.10 -7.60 -14.82
CA THR A 254 -5.99 -7.59 -13.85
C THR A 254 -6.47 -7.12 -12.49
N SER A 255 -7.21 -6.03 -12.42
CA SER A 255 -7.72 -5.47 -11.14
C SER A 255 -8.72 -6.41 -10.45
N GLN A 256 -9.58 -7.12 -11.20
CA GLN A 256 -10.50 -8.12 -10.63
C GLN A 256 -9.77 -9.36 -10.12
N LEU A 257 -8.69 -9.73 -10.79
CA LEU A 257 -7.91 -10.91 -10.44
C LEU A 257 -7.00 -10.67 -9.24
N GLU A 258 -6.42 -9.49 -9.17
CA GLU A 258 -5.61 -9.02 -8.05
C GLU A 258 -6.35 -9.18 -6.72
N ARG A 259 -7.67 -8.93 -6.71
CA ARG A 259 -8.50 -9.07 -5.51
C ARG A 259 -8.78 -10.52 -5.10
N LYS A 260 -8.69 -11.48 -6.02
CA LYS A 260 -8.92 -12.91 -5.72
C LYS A 260 -7.71 -13.65 -5.16
N LEU A 261 -6.51 -13.10 -5.28
CA LEU A 261 -5.26 -13.79 -4.93
C LEU A 261 -4.78 -13.58 -3.48
N GLY A 262 -5.54 -12.86 -2.65
CA GLY A 262 -4.90 -12.29 -1.48
C GLY A 262 -5.24 -12.88 -0.12
N VAL A 263 -6.36 -13.56 0.09
CA VAL A 263 -6.75 -14.03 1.44
C VAL A 263 -7.50 -15.34 1.38
N GLU A 264 -7.09 -16.30 2.20
CA GLU A 264 -7.95 -17.46 2.50
C GLU A 264 -9.14 -16.94 3.32
N ARG A 265 -10.35 -17.06 2.75
CA ARG A 265 -11.56 -16.59 3.40
C ARG A 265 -11.84 -17.41 4.66
N VAL A 266 -11.87 -16.74 5.81
CA VAL A 266 -12.25 -17.33 7.10
C VAL A 266 -13.51 -16.63 7.60
N GLN A 267 -14.49 -17.40 8.05
CA GLN A 267 -15.71 -16.86 8.64
C GLN A 267 -15.93 -17.42 10.05
N VAL A 268 -16.20 -16.53 10.99
CA VAL A 268 -16.65 -16.88 12.34
C VAL A 268 -18.05 -16.30 12.53
N LYS A 269 -19.00 -17.16 12.90
CA LYS A 269 -20.39 -16.78 13.14
C LYS A 269 -20.77 -17.08 14.58
N GLY A 270 -21.28 -16.07 15.28
CA GLY A 270 -21.94 -16.20 16.58
C GLY A 270 -23.45 -16.02 16.44
N ASP A 271 -24.16 -15.90 17.56
CA ASP A 271 -25.62 -15.78 17.58
C ASP A 271 -26.09 -14.49 16.90
N ASN A 272 -25.40 -13.37 17.14
CA ASN A 272 -25.78 -12.05 16.65
C ASN A 272 -24.68 -11.36 15.83
N TYR A 273 -23.69 -12.12 15.30
CA TYR A 273 -22.64 -11.53 14.46
C TYR A 273 -22.10 -12.50 13.42
N THR A 274 -21.50 -11.91 12.39
CA THR A 274 -20.65 -12.60 11.43
C THR A 274 -19.36 -11.78 11.23
N ALA A 275 -18.23 -12.38 11.58
CA ALA A 275 -16.90 -11.83 11.35
C ALA A 275 -16.23 -12.57 10.17
N ILE A 276 -15.67 -11.84 9.24
CA ILE A 276 -15.14 -12.39 7.99
C ILE A 276 -13.74 -11.85 7.75
N LEU A 277 -12.77 -12.77 7.61
CA LEU A 277 -11.44 -12.45 7.09
C LEU A 277 -11.50 -12.59 5.58
N ASN A 278 -11.54 -11.50 4.85
CA ASN A 278 -11.58 -11.48 3.40
C ASN A 278 -11.40 -10.05 2.87
N ASP A 279 -11.22 -9.91 1.54
CA ASP A 279 -11.38 -8.63 0.85
C ASP A 279 -12.84 -8.19 0.90
N CYS A 280 -13.08 -6.95 1.33
CA CYS A 280 -14.44 -6.42 1.49
C CYS A 280 -15.19 -6.30 0.15
N VAL A 281 -14.50 -6.10 -0.97
CA VAL A 281 -15.11 -6.05 -2.31
C VAL A 281 -15.60 -7.44 -2.72
N GLU A 282 -14.77 -8.47 -2.52
CA GLU A 282 -15.16 -9.85 -2.85
C GLU A 282 -16.28 -10.35 -1.92
N GLU A 283 -16.26 -9.94 -0.65
CA GLU A 283 -17.31 -10.33 0.28
C GLU A 283 -18.64 -9.64 -0.01
N THR A 284 -18.62 -8.32 -0.28
CA THR A 284 -19.85 -7.59 -0.57
C THR A 284 -20.54 -8.06 -1.85
N LYS A 285 -19.81 -8.50 -2.88
CA LYS A 285 -20.38 -9.10 -4.09
C LYS A 285 -21.25 -10.33 -3.80
N ASN A 286 -20.93 -11.08 -2.74
CA ASN A 286 -21.66 -12.27 -2.34
C ASN A 286 -22.84 -11.99 -1.40
N MET A 287 -22.97 -10.77 -0.88
CA MET A 287 -24.09 -10.34 -0.05
C MET A 287 -25.34 -10.11 -0.91
N GLN A 288 -26.51 -10.40 -0.34
CA GLN A 288 -27.81 -10.18 -1.00
C GLN A 288 -28.12 -8.69 -1.15
N ASP A 289 -28.83 -8.34 -2.21
CA ASP A 289 -29.35 -7.00 -2.42
C ASP A 289 -30.26 -6.59 -1.27
N ASN A 290 -30.17 -5.32 -0.84
CA ASN A 290 -31.05 -4.76 0.19
C ASN A 290 -31.08 -5.60 1.50
N SER A 291 -29.94 -6.16 1.90
CA SER A 291 -29.83 -7.03 3.09
C SER A 291 -29.33 -6.29 4.35
N VAL A 292 -28.74 -5.11 4.19
CA VAL A 292 -28.12 -4.33 5.26
C VAL A 292 -28.99 -3.13 5.63
N ASP A 293 -29.20 -2.92 6.92
CA ASP A 293 -30.01 -1.82 7.45
C ASP A 293 -29.19 -0.56 7.72
N LEU A 294 -27.94 -0.71 8.14
CA LEU A 294 -27.03 0.40 8.39
C LEU A 294 -25.61 0.01 7.95
N ILE A 295 -24.97 0.84 7.15
CA ILE A 295 -23.54 0.78 6.93
C ILE A 295 -22.89 1.83 7.81
N HIS A 296 -21.96 1.44 8.67
CA HIS A 296 -21.14 2.37 9.42
C HIS A 296 -19.69 1.91 9.39
N THR A 297 -18.80 2.77 8.94
CA THR A 297 -17.39 2.43 8.76
C THR A 297 -16.51 3.67 8.81
N SER A 298 -15.24 3.49 9.17
CA SER A 298 -14.17 4.43 8.91
C SER A 298 -13.37 3.93 7.70
N ILE A 299 -13.49 4.60 6.57
CA ILE A 299 -12.72 4.21 5.38
C ILE A 299 -11.23 4.51 5.57
N PRO A 300 -10.31 3.73 4.98
CA PRO A 300 -8.88 4.02 4.99
C PRO A 300 -8.59 5.44 4.48
N PHE A 301 -7.63 6.11 5.11
CA PHE A 301 -7.27 7.49 4.74
C PHE A 301 -6.29 7.52 3.55
N SER A 302 -6.70 6.98 2.40
CA SER A 302 -5.88 6.88 1.19
C SER A 302 -4.53 6.21 1.48
N ASN A 303 -3.40 6.85 1.17
CA ASN A 303 -2.05 6.35 1.38
C ASN A 303 -1.39 6.78 2.71
N HIS A 304 -2.18 7.19 3.69
CA HIS A 304 -1.63 7.68 4.95
C HIS A 304 -1.16 6.54 5.86
N TYR A 305 -1.87 5.42 5.86
CA TYR A 305 -1.56 4.23 6.64
C TYR A 305 -1.71 2.97 5.79
N GLU A 306 -0.79 2.04 5.95
CA GLU A 306 -0.90 0.66 5.47
C GLU A 306 -1.42 -0.19 6.63
N TYR A 307 -2.60 -0.77 6.48
CA TYR A 307 -3.26 -1.55 7.54
C TYR A 307 -2.88 -3.02 7.49
N SER A 308 -2.54 -3.51 6.31
CA SER A 308 -2.07 -4.87 6.09
C SER A 308 -0.99 -4.88 5.03
N ALA A 309 -0.27 -5.98 4.93
CA ALA A 309 0.68 -6.16 3.84
C ALA A 309 0.02 -6.78 2.59
N ASN A 310 -1.30 -6.95 2.58
CA ASN A 310 -2.04 -7.52 1.45
C ASN A 310 -2.19 -6.49 0.32
N TYR A 311 -2.18 -6.96 -0.92
CA TYR A 311 -2.36 -6.11 -2.11
C TYR A 311 -3.72 -5.39 -2.12
N ASN A 312 -4.74 -6.01 -1.58
CA ASN A 312 -6.09 -5.47 -1.55
C ASN A 312 -6.30 -4.41 -0.46
N ASP A 313 -5.24 -4.10 0.31
CA ASP A 313 -5.30 -3.02 1.29
C ASP A 313 -5.47 -1.67 0.60
N PHE A 314 -6.59 -1.01 0.87
CA PHE A 314 -6.91 0.31 0.33
C PHE A 314 -5.92 1.40 0.78
N GLY A 315 -5.08 1.14 1.79
CA GLY A 315 -3.98 2.02 2.19
C GLY A 315 -2.79 2.02 1.23
N HIS A 316 -2.69 1.05 0.32
CA HIS A 316 -1.57 0.92 -0.64
C HIS A 316 -1.74 1.73 -1.93
N ASN A 317 -2.28 2.92 -1.86
CA ASN A 317 -2.46 3.77 -3.01
C ASN A 317 -1.38 4.84 -3.12
N ALA A 318 -0.93 5.14 -4.35
CA ALA A 318 0.04 6.20 -4.59
C ALA A 318 -0.57 7.60 -4.42
N THR A 319 -1.85 7.75 -4.71
CA THR A 319 -2.58 9.02 -4.66
C THR A 319 -4.02 8.82 -4.20
N THR A 320 -4.66 9.89 -3.73
CA THR A 320 -6.08 9.90 -3.36
C THR A 320 -6.99 9.58 -4.55
N ALA A 321 -6.64 9.99 -5.76
CA ALA A 321 -7.39 9.61 -6.96
C ALA A 321 -7.38 8.08 -7.18
N LYS A 322 -6.22 7.43 -7.02
CA LYS A 322 -6.10 5.97 -7.11
C LYS A 322 -6.87 5.24 -6.00
N PHE A 323 -6.92 5.81 -4.81
CA PHE A 323 -7.76 5.30 -3.74
C PHE A 323 -9.23 5.26 -4.14
N PHE A 324 -9.77 6.34 -4.71
CA PHE A 324 -11.16 6.38 -5.14
C PHE A 324 -11.43 5.51 -6.39
N GLU A 325 -10.46 5.32 -7.28
CA GLU A 325 -10.55 4.30 -8.34
C GLU A 325 -10.72 2.88 -7.76
N GLN A 326 -10.07 2.57 -6.65
CA GLN A 326 -10.30 1.29 -5.95
C GLN A 326 -11.66 1.26 -5.23
N MET A 327 -12.07 2.37 -4.64
CA MET A 327 -13.40 2.50 -4.03
C MET A 327 -14.53 2.36 -5.06
N ASP A 328 -14.29 2.60 -6.35
CA ASP A 328 -15.25 2.35 -7.44
C ASP A 328 -15.66 0.85 -7.53
N PHE A 329 -14.88 -0.07 -6.97
CA PHE A 329 -15.27 -1.49 -6.87
C PHE A 329 -16.14 -1.79 -5.63
N LEU A 330 -15.98 -1.06 -4.54
CA LEU A 330 -16.70 -1.30 -3.29
C LEU A 330 -17.99 -0.48 -3.19
N THR A 331 -17.94 0.81 -3.52
CA THR A 331 -19.05 1.74 -3.26
C THR A 331 -20.35 1.36 -3.97
N PRO A 332 -20.36 0.88 -5.23
CA PRO A 332 -21.57 0.36 -5.88
C PRO A 332 -22.18 -0.83 -5.13
N GLU A 333 -21.33 -1.72 -4.59
CA GLU A 333 -21.77 -2.88 -3.82
C GLU A 333 -22.38 -2.44 -2.48
N LEU A 334 -21.80 -1.44 -1.81
CA LEU A 334 -22.39 -0.84 -0.61
C LEU A 334 -23.77 -0.26 -0.90
N PHE A 335 -23.93 0.41 -2.04
CA PHE A 335 -25.23 0.92 -2.48
C PHE A 335 -26.23 -0.22 -2.76
N ARG A 336 -25.77 -1.30 -3.41
CA ARG A 336 -26.62 -2.45 -3.74
C ARG A 336 -27.15 -3.15 -2.50
N ILE A 337 -26.27 -3.44 -1.52
CA ILE A 337 -26.64 -4.19 -0.31
C ILE A 337 -27.43 -3.40 0.71
N LEU A 338 -27.29 -2.06 0.72
CA LEU A 338 -28.04 -1.19 1.63
C LEU A 338 -29.54 -1.18 1.25
N LYS A 339 -30.41 -1.34 2.23
CA LYS A 339 -31.88 -1.26 2.02
C LYS A 339 -32.31 0.13 1.57
N PRO A 340 -33.36 0.22 0.72
CA PRO A 340 -33.90 1.51 0.26
C PRO A 340 -34.37 2.39 1.42
N GLY A 341 -33.98 3.67 1.39
CA GLY A 341 -34.26 4.65 2.42
C GLY A 341 -33.32 4.62 3.62
N ARG A 342 -32.41 3.65 3.70
CA ARG A 342 -31.49 3.49 4.83
C ARG A 342 -30.20 4.27 4.62
N VAL A 343 -29.36 4.33 5.67
CA VAL A 343 -28.23 5.25 5.78
C VAL A 343 -26.89 4.50 5.75
N ALA A 344 -25.90 5.09 5.08
CA ALA A 344 -24.49 4.79 5.22
C ALA A 344 -23.80 5.98 5.92
N ALA A 345 -23.18 5.72 7.08
CA ALA A 345 -22.46 6.69 7.88
C ALA A 345 -20.95 6.44 7.75
N ILE A 346 -20.27 7.29 7.01
CA ILE A 346 -18.86 7.12 6.62
C ILE A 346 -17.99 8.09 7.42
N HIS A 347 -17.13 7.56 8.26
CA HIS A 347 -16.21 8.33 9.08
C HIS A 347 -14.92 8.61 8.32
N VAL A 348 -14.53 9.88 8.23
CA VAL A 348 -13.35 10.36 7.50
C VAL A 348 -12.66 11.51 8.25
N LYS A 349 -11.43 11.79 7.87
CA LYS A 349 -10.66 12.95 8.32
C LYS A 349 -9.92 13.56 7.15
N ASP A 350 -9.85 14.89 7.11
CA ASP A 350 -9.00 15.61 6.17
C ASP A 350 -7.52 15.38 6.50
N ARG A 351 -6.67 15.49 5.49
CA ARG A 351 -5.26 15.14 5.60
C ARG A 351 -4.37 16.37 5.50
N VAL A 352 -3.37 16.43 6.36
CA VAL A 352 -2.28 17.39 6.22
C VAL A 352 -1.28 16.84 5.20
N LEU A 353 -1.12 17.55 4.08
CA LEU A 353 -0.06 17.30 3.11
C LEU A 353 1.13 18.21 3.42
N PHE A 354 2.28 17.62 3.71
CA PHE A 354 3.50 18.38 3.94
C PHE A 354 4.12 18.85 2.62
N GLY A 355 4.99 19.87 2.69
CA GLY A 355 5.55 20.53 1.52
C GLY A 355 6.25 19.61 0.50
N ASN A 356 6.81 18.49 0.94
CA ASN A 356 7.40 17.48 0.06
C ASN A 356 6.34 16.71 -0.77
N ALA A 357 5.10 16.64 -0.30
CA ALA A 357 4.01 15.96 -0.99
C ALA A 357 3.18 16.90 -1.89
N THR A 358 3.24 18.23 -1.65
CA THR A 358 2.43 19.20 -2.40
C THR A 358 3.04 19.64 -3.72
N GLY A 359 4.32 19.38 -3.94
CA GLY A 359 5.10 19.91 -5.07
C GLY A 359 5.37 21.42 -5.03
N THR A 360 4.76 22.15 -4.08
CA THR A 360 4.94 23.61 -3.88
C THR A 360 5.91 23.96 -2.77
N GLY A 361 6.35 22.95 -1.99
CA GLY A 361 7.15 23.17 -0.79
C GLY A 361 6.35 23.69 0.42
N MET A 362 5.06 23.99 0.26
CA MET A 362 4.18 24.50 1.32
C MET A 362 3.22 23.43 1.80
N PRO A 363 2.99 23.27 3.11
CA PRO A 363 1.97 22.38 3.62
C PRO A 363 0.57 22.89 3.28
N THR A 364 -0.37 21.97 3.07
CA THR A 364 -1.79 22.27 2.85
C THR A 364 -2.67 21.19 3.47
N ILE A 365 -3.97 21.39 3.45
CA ILE A 365 -4.97 20.39 3.84
C ILE A 365 -5.62 19.85 2.57
N GLU A 366 -5.59 18.52 2.42
CA GLU A 366 -6.35 17.82 1.39
C GLU A 366 -7.77 17.58 1.90
N PRO A 367 -8.79 18.10 1.20
CA PRO A 367 -10.18 18.00 1.63
C PRO A 367 -10.75 16.61 1.32
N PHE A 368 -10.28 15.59 2.04
CA PHE A 368 -10.64 14.19 1.79
C PHE A 368 -12.12 13.93 1.96
N HIS A 369 -12.79 14.64 2.90
CA HIS A 369 -14.23 14.56 3.08
C HIS A 369 -15.01 15.02 1.84
N VAL A 370 -14.56 16.07 1.14
CA VAL A 370 -15.19 16.56 -0.10
C VAL A 370 -15.12 15.50 -1.19
N TYR A 371 -13.92 14.92 -1.41
CA TYR A 371 -13.74 13.86 -2.40
C TYR A 371 -14.59 12.62 -2.09
N THR A 372 -14.74 12.29 -0.80
CA THR A 372 -15.63 11.20 -0.37
C THR A 372 -17.09 11.52 -0.69
N ILE A 373 -17.55 12.74 -0.44
CA ILE A 373 -18.93 13.17 -0.78
C ILE A 373 -19.17 13.03 -2.28
N GLU A 374 -18.29 13.58 -3.11
CA GLU A 374 -18.41 13.51 -4.58
C GLU A 374 -18.42 12.06 -5.08
N HIS A 375 -17.56 11.21 -4.51
CA HIS A 375 -17.46 9.81 -4.87
C HIS A 375 -18.75 9.03 -4.55
N TYR A 376 -19.32 9.18 -3.35
CA TYR A 376 -20.55 8.48 -2.99
C TYR A 376 -21.77 8.99 -3.80
N ILE A 377 -21.85 10.29 -4.09
CA ILE A 377 -22.87 10.86 -4.97
C ILE A 377 -22.77 10.28 -6.39
N LYS A 378 -21.56 10.16 -6.93
CA LYS A 378 -21.29 9.52 -8.24
C LYS A 378 -21.88 8.11 -8.30
N HIS A 379 -21.88 7.36 -7.19
CA HIS A 379 -22.41 6.01 -7.10
C HIS A 379 -23.87 5.90 -6.67
N GLY A 380 -24.63 7.00 -6.74
CA GLY A 380 -26.09 7.01 -6.58
C GLY A 380 -26.59 7.28 -5.16
N PHE A 381 -25.70 7.46 -4.19
CA PHE A 381 -26.10 7.88 -2.85
C PHE A 381 -26.55 9.36 -2.84
N GLN A 382 -27.54 9.67 -2.03
CA GLN A 382 -27.85 11.06 -1.69
C GLN A 382 -27.02 11.49 -0.49
N TYR A 383 -26.34 12.62 -0.61
CA TYR A 383 -25.71 13.27 0.53
C TYR A 383 -26.78 13.79 1.49
N PHE A 384 -26.73 13.35 2.73
CA PHE A 384 -27.78 13.57 3.72
C PHE A 384 -27.35 14.49 4.86
N GLY A 385 -26.08 14.82 4.94
CA GLY A 385 -25.50 15.71 5.92
C GLY A 385 -24.15 15.26 6.44
N MET A 386 -23.60 16.03 7.36
CA MET A 386 -22.28 15.78 7.93
C MET A 386 -22.30 16.13 9.42
N ILE A 387 -21.70 15.25 10.23
CA ILE A 387 -21.44 15.52 11.64
C ILE A 387 -19.94 15.80 11.78
N THR A 388 -19.61 16.93 12.40
CA THR A 388 -18.23 17.32 12.69
C THR A 388 -17.84 16.82 14.09
N VAL A 389 -16.79 16.04 14.18
CA VAL A 389 -16.22 15.57 15.45
C VAL A 389 -14.99 16.40 15.78
N ILE A 390 -15.04 17.14 16.88
CA ILE A 390 -13.96 18.01 17.30
C ILE A 390 -12.77 17.18 17.82
N THR A 391 -11.58 17.56 17.38
CA THR A 391 -10.32 16.94 17.80
C THR A 391 -9.52 17.87 18.72
N ASP A 392 -8.70 17.30 19.61
CA ASP A 392 -7.77 18.07 20.43
C ASP A 392 -6.55 18.49 19.58
N VAL A 393 -6.63 19.68 19.02
CA VAL A 393 -5.59 20.21 18.12
C VAL A 393 -4.24 20.41 18.81
N VAL A 394 -4.18 20.54 20.11
CA VAL A 394 -2.93 20.65 20.87
C VAL A 394 -2.27 19.30 21.03
N ARG A 395 -3.05 18.28 21.34
CA ARG A 395 -2.58 16.89 21.49
C ARG A 395 -2.21 16.27 20.15
N GLU A 396 -2.99 16.55 19.13
CA GLU A 396 -2.86 16.00 17.78
C GLU A 396 -2.17 16.98 16.84
N ASN A 397 -1.27 17.81 17.33
CA ASN A 397 -0.65 18.93 16.60
C ASN A 397 -0.15 18.57 15.20
N ASN A 398 0.55 17.44 15.04
CA ASN A 398 1.11 17.01 13.75
C ASN A 398 0.02 16.59 12.73
N GLN A 399 -1.18 16.31 13.18
CA GLN A 399 -2.29 15.82 12.35
C GLN A 399 -3.38 16.87 12.13
N THR A 400 -3.24 18.07 12.70
CA THR A 400 -4.30 19.08 12.70
C THR A 400 -3.93 20.35 11.92
N TYR A 401 -2.75 20.41 11.31
CA TYR A 401 -2.23 21.61 10.62
C TYR A 401 -2.14 22.85 11.51
N ARG A 402 -2.13 22.70 12.82
CA ARG A 402 -1.97 23.80 13.77
C ARG A 402 -0.53 23.92 14.20
N LEU A 403 0.02 25.12 14.03
CA LEU A 403 1.39 25.42 14.47
C LEU A 403 1.51 25.39 15.99
N GLY A 404 2.65 24.90 16.49
CA GLY A 404 3.04 25.08 17.87
C GLY A 404 3.27 26.57 18.20
N TRP A 405 3.30 26.89 19.50
CA TRP A 405 3.43 28.27 19.98
C TRP A 405 4.61 29.02 19.37
N THR A 406 5.79 28.41 19.34
CA THR A 406 7.00 29.04 18.81
C THR A 406 6.90 29.39 17.32
N GLU A 407 6.34 28.49 16.51
CA GLU A 407 6.18 28.72 15.07
C GLU A 407 5.06 29.73 14.78
N ASN A 408 3.97 29.68 15.54
CA ASN A 408 2.91 30.67 15.42
C ASN A 408 3.36 32.08 15.79
N CYS A 409 4.30 32.22 16.73
CA CYS A 409 4.90 33.51 17.07
C CYS A 409 5.86 34.06 16.00
N LYS A 410 6.35 33.21 15.08
CA LYS A 410 7.17 33.65 13.95
C LYS A 410 6.30 34.14 12.78
N ASP A 411 5.26 33.39 12.44
CA ASP A 411 4.33 33.75 11.38
C ASP A 411 2.96 33.09 11.61
N GLY A 412 2.02 33.82 12.14
CA GLY A 412 0.65 33.37 12.40
C GLY A 412 -0.16 33.11 11.14
N SER A 413 0.22 33.66 9.98
CA SER A 413 -0.45 33.42 8.70
C SER A 413 -0.16 32.03 8.11
N LYS A 414 0.88 31.33 8.62
CA LYS A 414 1.23 29.96 8.27
C LYS A 414 0.35 28.92 8.96
N MET A 415 -0.53 29.34 9.86
CA MET A 415 -1.35 28.46 10.70
C MET A 415 -2.72 28.19 10.05
N GLY A 416 -3.06 26.91 9.96
CA GLY A 416 -4.44 26.48 9.70
C GLY A 416 -5.27 26.35 10.99
N VAL A 417 -6.57 26.16 10.85
CA VAL A 417 -7.53 26.07 11.97
C VAL A 417 -7.56 24.71 12.67
N GLY A 418 -6.91 23.72 12.13
CA GLY A 418 -6.98 22.32 12.56
C GLY A 418 -7.86 21.49 11.64
N CYS A 419 -7.77 20.16 11.79
CA CYS A 419 -8.55 19.20 11.02
C CYS A 419 -9.47 18.43 11.98
N PRO A 420 -10.79 18.72 12.01
CA PRO A 420 -11.75 17.85 12.69
C PRO A 420 -11.90 16.53 11.92
N GLU A 421 -12.64 15.59 12.52
CA GLU A 421 -13.10 14.40 11.84
C GLU A 421 -14.56 14.63 11.40
N TYR A 422 -14.97 13.88 10.38
CA TYR A 422 -16.30 14.02 9.80
C TYR A 422 -16.97 12.65 9.71
N ILE A 423 -18.26 12.61 10.05
CA ILE A 423 -19.14 11.50 9.76
C ILE A 423 -20.06 11.96 8.66
N LEU A 424 -19.81 11.46 7.46
CA LEU A 424 -20.58 11.78 6.27
C LEU A 424 -21.79 10.85 6.19
N LEU A 425 -22.96 11.43 6.09
CA LEU A 425 -24.21 10.70 6.03
C LEU A 425 -24.72 10.62 4.60
N PHE A 426 -24.91 9.41 4.12
CA PHE A 426 -25.42 9.12 2.79
C PHE A 426 -26.68 8.28 2.91
N ARG A 427 -27.62 8.47 2.00
CA ARG A 427 -28.89 7.77 1.98
C ARG A 427 -29.12 7.12 0.62
N LYS A 428 -29.56 5.86 0.62
CA LYS A 428 -30.17 5.25 -0.55
C LYS A 428 -31.61 5.73 -0.66
N LEU A 429 -32.06 6.07 -1.87
CA LEU A 429 -33.44 6.49 -2.06
C LEU A 429 -34.42 5.37 -1.67
N PRO A 430 -35.54 5.67 -0.97
CA PRO A 430 -36.60 4.71 -0.77
C PRO A 430 -37.31 4.41 -2.10
N THR A 431 -38.02 3.29 -2.18
CA THR A 431 -38.81 2.95 -3.37
C THR A 431 -40.00 3.88 -3.56
N ASP A 432 -40.64 4.31 -2.44
CA ASP A 432 -41.67 5.36 -2.44
C ASP A 432 -41.08 6.65 -1.87
N THR A 433 -40.89 7.63 -2.74
CA THR A 433 -40.38 8.97 -2.38
C THR A 433 -41.44 9.95 -1.91
N SER A 434 -42.73 9.61 -1.98
CA SER A 434 -43.85 10.53 -1.72
C SER A 434 -43.84 11.10 -0.29
N LYS A 435 -43.44 10.28 0.69
CA LYS A 435 -43.31 10.66 2.11
C LYS A 435 -41.86 10.74 2.59
N ALA A 436 -40.92 10.42 1.73
CA ALA A 436 -39.49 10.34 2.04
C ALA A 436 -39.13 9.37 3.20
N TYR A 437 -40.00 8.44 3.57
CA TYR A 437 -39.70 7.41 4.56
C TYR A 437 -38.89 6.29 3.91
N ALA A 438 -38.09 5.59 4.73
CA ALA A 438 -37.44 4.35 4.28
C ALA A 438 -38.50 3.27 4.06
N ASP A 439 -38.24 2.28 3.18
CA ASP A 439 -39.11 1.13 2.98
C ASP A 439 -39.29 0.35 4.27
N VAL A 440 -38.22 0.26 5.09
CA VAL A 440 -38.25 -0.22 6.47
C VAL A 440 -37.77 0.92 7.38
N PRO A 441 -38.70 1.73 7.95
CA PRO A 441 -38.32 2.91 8.72
C PRO A 441 -37.59 2.58 10.02
N VAL A 442 -36.71 3.49 10.47
CA VAL A 442 -36.18 3.47 11.85
C VAL A 442 -37.22 4.10 12.75
N VAL A 443 -37.86 3.30 13.60
CA VAL A 443 -38.98 3.71 14.43
C VAL A 443 -38.54 3.77 15.89
N LYS A 444 -38.94 4.83 16.60
CA LYS A 444 -38.79 4.94 18.05
C LYS A 444 -40.17 4.83 18.71
N SER A 445 -40.27 4.07 19.78
CA SER A 445 -41.49 4.06 20.61
C SER A 445 -41.66 5.42 21.27
N LYS A 446 -42.88 5.99 21.23
CA LYS A 446 -43.18 7.27 21.91
C LYS A 446 -43.08 7.15 23.44
N ASP A 447 -43.21 5.93 23.97
CA ASP A 447 -43.09 5.67 25.42
C ASP A 447 -41.61 5.66 25.85
N GLU A 448 -40.71 5.20 24.99
CA GLU A 448 -39.26 5.14 25.22
C GLU A 448 -38.56 6.41 24.80
N TYR A 449 -38.89 6.93 23.60
CA TYR A 449 -38.32 8.15 23.04
C TYR A 449 -39.24 9.34 23.34
N THR A 450 -39.04 9.92 24.54
CA THR A 450 -39.90 10.98 25.00
C THR A 450 -39.76 12.28 24.22
N LYS A 451 -40.75 13.15 24.31
CA LYS A 451 -40.70 14.50 23.73
C LYS A 451 -39.52 15.31 24.28
N GLY A 452 -39.22 15.14 25.60
CA GLY A 452 -38.07 15.76 26.23
C GLY A 452 -36.75 15.27 25.61
N GLN A 453 -36.62 13.96 25.43
CA GLN A 453 -35.44 13.39 24.77
C GLN A 453 -35.30 13.89 23.37
N TRP A 454 -36.40 13.94 22.59
CA TRP A 454 -36.38 14.51 21.22
C TRP A 454 -35.89 15.96 21.19
N GLN A 455 -36.33 16.81 22.15
CA GLN A 455 -35.84 18.19 22.21
C GLN A 455 -34.35 18.29 22.53
N ILE A 456 -33.82 17.40 23.36
CA ILE A 456 -32.38 17.34 23.65
C ILE A 456 -31.61 16.91 22.39
N ASP A 457 -32.06 15.84 21.74
CA ASP A 457 -31.43 15.34 20.50
C ASP A 457 -31.50 16.38 19.37
N ALA A 458 -32.60 17.12 19.28
CA ALA A 458 -32.76 18.22 18.34
C ALA A 458 -32.09 19.53 18.78
N HIS A 459 -31.33 19.52 19.85
CA HIS A 459 -30.63 20.68 20.42
C HIS A 459 -31.59 21.82 20.80
N ALA A 460 -32.81 21.48 21.25
CA ALA A 460 -33.83 22.48 21.61
C ALA A 460 -33.54 23.14 22.97
N PHE A 461 -32.74 22.54 23.80
CA PHE A 461 -32.34 23.08 25.09
C PHE A 461 -30.92 23.60 25.09
N TYR A 462 -30.71 24.73 25.75
CA TYR A 462 -29.42 25.10 26.23
C TYR A 462 -29.07 24.16 27.43
N ARG A 463 -27.88 23.60 27.35
CA ARG A 463 -27.41 22.68 28.36
C ARG A 463 -26.61 23.44 29.42
N SER A 464 -26.99 23.30 30.66
CA SER A 464 -26.23 23.80 31.81
C SER A 464 -26.17 22.72 32.88
N ASP A 465 -24.96 22.36 33.26
CA ASP A 465 -24.69 21.47 34.40
C ASP A 465 -24.67 22.24 35.72
N GLY A 466 -24.94 23.55 35.71
CA GLY A 466 -24.88 24.40 36.88
C GLY A 466 -23.46 24.73 37.36
N ASN A 467 -22.43 24.23 36.74
CA ASN A 467 -21.05 24.50 37.14
C ASN A 467 -20.65 25.92 36.73
N ARG A 468 -19.86 26.55 37.58
CA ARG A 468 -19.22 27.81 37.27
C ARG A 468 -17.79 27.62 36.82
N LEU A 469 -17.31 28.53 36.01
CA LEU A 469 -15.89 28.57 35.67
C LEU A 469 -15.04 28.89 36.89
N VAL A 470 -13.88 28.24 37.02
CA VAL A 470 -12.88 28.57 38.02
C VAL A 470 -12.33 29.98 37.73
N SER A 471 -12.31 30.85 38.77
CA SER A 471 -11.86 32.23 38.55
C SER A 471 -10.36 32.33 38.31
N LYS A 472 -9.92 33.46 37.73
CA LYS A 472 -8.48 33.71 37.52
C LYS A 472 -7.71 33.72 38.83
N GLU A 473 -8.32 34.24 39.90
CA GLU A 473 -7.72 34.35 41.24
C GLU A 473 -7.57 32.97 41.86
N GLU A 474 -8.51 32.05 41.64
CA GLU A 474 -8.43 30.66 42.05
C GLU A 474 -7.34 29.91 41.28
N LEU A 475 -7.30 30.06 39.97
CA LEU A 475 -6.28 29.42 39.10
C LEU A 475 -4.86 29.92 39.42
N ALA A 476 -4.70 31.22 39.63
CA ALA A 476 -3.40 31.84 39.94
C ALA A 476 -2.79 31.33 41.25
N LYS A 477 -3.59 30.83 42.18
CA LYS A 477 -3.14 30.27 43.47
C LYS A 477 -2.73 28.81 43.38
N MET A 478 -2.95 28.14 42.28
CA MET A 478 -2.70 26.72 42.11
C MET A 478 -1.30 26.42 41.58
N SER A 479 -0.65 25.41 42.12
CA SER A 479 0.54 24.83 41.54
C SER A 479 0.20 24.08 40.26
N GLN A 480 1.20 23.88 39.38
CA GLN A 480 1.03 23.12 38.12
C GLN A 480 0.45 21.71 38.36
N SER A 481 0.89 21.03 39.44
CA SER A 481 0.34 19.73 39.85
C SER A 481 -1.12 19.81 40.31
N ALA A 482 -1.48 20.87 41.02
CA ALA A 482 -2.86 21.11 41.46
C ALA A 482 -3.77 21.43 40.24
N LEU A 483 -3.29 22.22 39.28
CA LEU A 483 -3.99 22.48 38.01
C LEU A 483 -4.23 21.20 37.20
N GLN A 484 -3.23 20.31 37.09
CA GLN A 484 -3.40 19.02 36.42
C GLN A 484 -4.42 18.11 37.11
N LYS A 485 -4.40 18.08 38.46
CA LYS A 485 -5.38 17.32 39.28
C LYS A 485 -6.78 17.90 39.12
N LEU A 486 -6.89 19.23 39.17
CA LEU A 486 -8.15 19.93 38.95
C LEU A 486 -8.70 19.64 37.54
N TYR A 487 -7.87 19.76 36.52
CA TYR A 487 -8.25 19.45 35.13
C TYR A 487 -8.75 18.02 34.98
N LYS A 488 -8.03 17.03 35.53
CA LYS A 488 -8.46 15.62 35.52
C LYS A 488 -9.77 15.40 36.30
N LYS A 489 -9.94 16.05 37.42
CA LYS A 489 -11.17 15.98 38.20
C LYS A 489 -12.33 16.66 37.47
N TYR A 490 -12.07 17.84 36.87
CA TYR A 490 -13.07 18.60 36.13
C TYR A 490 -13.52 17.84 34.88
N SER A 491 -12.59 17.28 34.11
CA SER A 491 -12.91 16.48 32.93
C SER A 491 -13.64 15.16 33.24
N ARG A 492 -13.52 14.65 34.47
CA ARG A 492 -14.27 13.47 34.93
C ARG A 492 -15.67 13.80 35.46
N ASN A 493 -15.78 14.89 36.19
CA ASN A 493 -17.00 15.21 36.94
C ASN A 493 -17.95 16.15 36.20
N ASN A 494 -17.49 16.73 35.07
CA ASN A 494 -18.29 17.64 34.24
C ASN A 494 -18.54 17.06 32.87
N VAL A 495 -18.59 15.75 32.76
CA VAL A 495 -19.11 15.08 31.57
C VAL A 495 -20.59 15.44 31.46
N TYR A 496 -21.01 15.83 30.26
CA TYR A 496 -22.41 16.08 30.00
C TYR A 496 -23.24 14.84 30.29
N ASP A 497 -24.16 14.95 31.28
CA ASP A 497 -25.04 13.86 31.64
C ASP A 497 -26.34 13.95 30.84
N TYR A 498 -26.36 13.23 29.71
CA TYR A 498 -27.51 13.15 28.82
C TYR A 498 -28.77 12.66 29.55
N LYS A 499 -28.68 11.66 30.42
CA LYS A 499 -29.82 11.10 31.14
C LYS A 499 -30.46 12.13 32.07
N LYS A 500 -29.63 12.80 32.87
CA LYS A 500 -30.13 13.88 33.78
C LYS A 500 -30.76 15.03 32.98
N HIS A 501 -30.21 15.35 31.80
CA HIS A 501 -30.78 16.40 30.95
C HIS A 501 -32.13 15.99 30.35
N VAL A 502 -32.29 14.73 29.92
CA VAL A 502 -33.56 14.14 29.49
C VAL A 502 -34.57 14.12 30.63
N GLU A 503 -34.18 13.73 31.85
CA GLU A 503 -35.03 13.74 33.05
C GLU A 503 -35.57 15.16 33.35
N LEU A 504 -34.67 16.17 33.28
CA LEU A 504 -35.07 17.57 33.44
C LEU A 504 -36.08 18.00 32.35
N ALA A 505 -35.83 17.66 31.10
CA ALA A 505 -36.75 17.97 30.00
C ALA A 505 -38.11 17.30 30.19
N ASN A 506 -38.14 16.04 30.62
CA ASN A 506 -39.37 15.31 30.91
C ASN A 506 -40.14 15.90 32.11
N GLU A 507 -39.45 16.36 33.15
CA GLU A 507 -40.07 17.07 34.27
C GLU A 507 -40.70 18.40 33.82
N LEU A 508 -40.01 19.18 32.99
CA LEU A 508 -40.53 20.41 32.40
C LEU A 508 -41.76 20.13 31.52
N ASP A 509 -41.77 19.05 30.72
CA ASP A 509 -42.94 18.67 29.93
C ASP A 509 -44.13 18.28 30.77
N LYS A 510 -43.94 17.45 31.84
CA LYS A 510 -44.97 17.09 32.77
C LYS A 510 -45.62 18.31 33.45
N ASN A 511 -44.84 19.35 33.68
CA ASN A 511 -45.28 20.60 34.29
C ASN A 511 -45.77 21.64 33.27
N GLY A 512 -45.88 21.29 31.99
CA GLY A 512 -46.27 22.20 30.92
C GLY A 512 -45.31 23.38 30.69
N LYS A 513 -44.06 23.25 31.11
CA LYS A 513 -43.02 24.27 31.06
C LYS A 513 -41.93 23.98 30.01
N LEU A 514 -42.02 22.87 29.26
CA LEU A 514 -41.04 22.55 28.24
C LEU A 514 -41.17 23.57 27.08
N PRO A 515 -40.09 24.30 26.72
CA PRO A 515 -40.13 25.23 25.62
C PRO A 515 -40.35 24.51 24.27
N SER A 516 -41.12 25.07 23.38
CA SER A 516 -41.38 24.51 22.05
C SER A 516 -40.73 25.29 20.90
N THR A 517 -40.34 26.55 21.17
CA THR A 517 -39.90 27.49 20.13
C THR A 517 -38.58 28.20 20.41
N PHE A 518 -37.96 27.96 21.56
CA PHE A 518 -36.64 28.52 21.92
C PHE A 518 -35.78 27.52 22.64
N MET A 519 -34.46 27.76 22.63
CA MET A 519 -33.47 26.88 23.21
C MET A 519 -33.10 27.35 24.61
N LEU A 520 -32.83 26.40 25.52
CA LEU A 520 -32.17 26.67 26.79
C LEU A 520 -30.68 26.89 26.56
N ILE A 521 -30.04 27.69 27.41
CA ILE A 521 -28.61 28.00 27.30
C ILE A 521 -27.74 26.72 27.43
N PRO A 522 -26.89 26.42 26.49
CA PRO A 522 -26.11 25.20 26.51
C PRO A 522 -24.93 25.27 27.47
N PRO A 523 -24.65 24.23 28.21
CA PRO A 523 -23.28 23.82 28.40
C PRO A 523 -22.85 22.98 27.22
N ALA A 524 -21.56 22.91 26.97
CA ALA A 524 -20.98 22.11 25.92
C ALA A 524 -21.63 20.72 25.76
N SER A 525 -21.80 20.29 24.55
CA SER A 525 -22.05 18.95 24.05
C SER A 525 -23.43 18.60 23.56
N LEU A 526 -23.62 17.71 22.80
CA LEU A 526 -24.65 17.14 21.95
C LEU A 526 -25.33 18.15 21.03
N CYS A 527 -24.54 18.76 20.14
CA CYS A 527 -25.07 19.30 18.89
C CYS A 527 -25.31 18.15 17.92
N ASP A 528 -26.36 18.25 17.13
CA ASP A 528 -26.65 17.21 16.14
C ASP A 528 -25.55 17.13 15.07
N GLU A 529 -25.02 18.26 14.69
CA GLU A 529 -24.01 18.44 13.65
C GLU A 529 -22.57 18.62 14.16
N VAL A 530 -22.36 18.84 15.47
CA VAL A 530 -21.02 19.04 16.05
C VAL A 530 -20.89 18.29 17.37
N TRP A 531 -20.02 17.29 17.38
CA TRP A 531 -19.71 16.50 18.57
C TRP A 531 -18.37 16.92 19.15
N ASP A 532 -18.41 17.58 20.30
CA ASP A 532 -17.23 18.07 21.04
C ASP A 532 -16.93 17.28 22.31
N ASP A 533 -17.73 16.24 22.59
CA ASP A 533 -17.70 15.44 23.80
C ASP A 533 -17.31 13.97 23.58
N ILE A 534 -16.73 13.65 22.41
CA ILE A 534 -16.25 12.29 22.12
C ILE A 534 -15.01 11.96 22.94
N ASN A 535 -15.07 10.87 23.69
CA ASN A 535 -13.90 10.36 24.42
C ASN A 535 -12.96 9.63 23.44
N ARG A 536 -11.89 10.29 23.06
CA ARG A 536 -10.89 9.78 22.11
C ARG A 536 -10.16 8.52 22.58
N MET A 537 -10.14 8.25 23.88
CA MET A 537 -9.49 7.08 24.48
C MET A 537 -10.44 5.89 24.63
N ASN A 538 -11.73 6.08 24.39
CA ASN A 538 -12.73 5.01 24.51
C ASN A 538 -12.76 4.17 23.21
N THR A 539 -11.78 3.28 23.08
CA THR A 539 -11.56 2.40 21.91
C THR A 539 -11.22 0.98 22.37
N LEU A 540 -11.33 0.01 21.48
CA LEU A 540 -10.96 -1.39 21.78
C LEU A 540 -9.44 -1.63 21.91
N ASN A 541 -8.59 -0.68 21.52
CA ASN A 541 -7.13 -0.82 21.58
C ASN A 541 -6.53 -0.96 22.98
N THR A 542 -7.25 -0.59 24.02
CA THR A 542 -6.73 -0.57 25.40
C THR A 542 -6.24 -1.95 25.84
N GLN A 543 -6.83 -3.02 25.35
CA GLN A 543 -6.41 -4.39 25.67
C GLN A 543 -5.21 -4.85 24.84
N GLN A 544 -5.08 -4.43 23.56
CA GLN A 544 -3.91 -4.74 22.74
C GLN A 544 -2.63 -4.16 23.34
N SER A 545 -2.67 -2.93 23.83
CA SER A 545 -1.54 -2.29 24.51
C SER A 545 -1.06 -3.09 25.71
N ARG A 546 -1.97 -3.68 26.50
CA ARG A 546 -1.62 -4.52 27.65
C ARG A 546 -0.98 -5.85 27.27
N ARG A 547 -1.33 -6.40 26.10
CA ARG A 547 -0.82 -7.69 25.60
C ARG A 547 0.44 -7.58 24.76
N LYS A 548 0.98 -6.38 24.51
CA LYS A 548 2.09 -6.09 23.56
C LYS A 548 1.82 -6.64 22.17
N ALA A 549 0.55 -6.69 21.74
CA ALA A 549 0.13 -7.09 20.43
C ALA A 549 0.31 -5.96 19.41
N THR A 550 0.22 -6.26 18.13
CA THR A 550 0.22 -5.25 17.05
C THR A 550 -0.98 -4.34 17.24
N MET A 551 -0.73 -3.07 17.58
CA MET A 551 -1.79 -2.10 17.83
C MET A 551 -2.46 -1.67 16.53
N HIS A 552 -3.79 -1.62 16.50
CA HIS A 552 -4.53 -1.01 15.41
C HIS A 552 -4.18 0.48 15.29
N VAL A 553 -3.87 0.94 14.09
CA VAL A 553 -3.30 2.29 13.86
C VAL A 553 -4.31 3.40 14.18
N CYS A 554 -5.59 3.23 13.79
CA CYS A 554 -6.65 4.22 13.96
C CYS A 554 -7.95 3.53 14.44
N PRO A 555 -8.10 3.20 15.73
CA PRO A 555 -9.32 2.56 16.22
C PRO A 555 -10.48 3.55 16.28
N LEU A 556 -11.66 3.08 15.87
CA LEU A 556 -12.88 3.87 15.91
C LEU A 556 -13.37 4.05 17.37
N GLN A 557 -13.81 5.25 17.74
CA GLN A 557 -14.30 5.56 19.08
C GLN A 557 -15.68 4.93 19.31
N ILE A 558 -15.83 4.27 20.45
CA ILE A 558 -17.07 3.57 20.84
C ILE A 558 -18.25 4.54 20.93
N ASP A 559 -18.02 5.77 21.41
CA ASP A 559 -19.06 6.78 21.55
C ASP A 559 -19.68 7.18 20.19
N ILE A 560 -18.86 7.30 19.15
CA ILE A 560 -19.32 7.58 17.78
C ILE A 560 -20.21 6.44 17.29
N VAL A 561 -19.73 5.19 17.45
CA VAL A 561 -20.43 3.99 16.98
C VAL A 561 -21.78 3.83 17.68
N LYS A 562 -21.81 3.99 18.99
CA LYS A 562 -23.06 3.93 19.78
C LYS A 562 -24.10 4.95 19.28
N ARG A 563 -23.70 6.19 19.05
CA ARG A 563 -24.61 7.26 18.58
C ARG A 563 -25.17 6.98 17.20
N ILE A 564 -24.33 6.55 16.28
CA ILE A 564 -24.75 6.23 14.89
C ILE A 564 -25.71 5.04 14.87
N ILE A 565 -25.38 3.94 15.58
CA ILE A 565 -26.24 2.76 15.65
C ILE A 565 -27.59 3.09 16.30
N ASN A 566 -27.58 3.83 17.40
CA ASN A 566 -28.81 4.23 18.09
C ASN A 566 -29.72 5.09 17.21
N ARG A 567 -29.13 6.00 16.42
CA ARG A 567 -29.90 6.94 15.60
C ARG A 567 -30.44 6.31 14.33
N TYR A 568 -29.68 5.45 13.66
CA TYR A 568 -29.96 5.00 12.28
C TYR A 568 -30.33 3.52 12.18
N SER A 569 -30.55 2.82 13.29
CA SER A 569 -30.98 1.43 13.27
C SER A 569 -32.01 1.09 14.36
N ASN A 570 -32.85 0.07 14.09
CA ASN A 570 -33.73 -0.55 15.06
C ASN A 570 -33.05 -1.74 15.75
N ALA A 571 -33.63 -2.22 16.86
CA ALA A 571 -33.26 -3.52 17.43
C ALA A 571 -33.49 -4.63 16.39
N GLY A 572 -32.58 -5.58 16.31
CA GLY A 572 -32.59 -6.66 15.33
C GLY A 572 -32.13 -6.29 13.91
N ASP A 573 -31.88 -5.02 13.61
CA ASP A 573 -31.35 -4.58 12.31
C ASP A 573 -29.92 -5.10 12.08
N THR A 574 -29.56 -5.28 10.79
CA THR A 574 -28.21 -5.65 10.37
C THR A 574 -27.34 -4.44 10.17
N VAL A 575 -26.23 -4.37 10.90
CA VAL A 575 -25.21 -3.31 10.81
C VAL A 575 -23.95 -3.90 10.17
N PHE A 576 -23.45 -3.26 9.12
CA PHE A 576 -22.27 -3.72 8.36
C PHE A 576 -21.12 -2.74 8.39
N ASP A 577 -19.91 -3.26 8.60
CA ASP A 577 -18.64 -2.55 8.51
C ASP A 577 -17.69 -3.26 7.52
N PRO A 578 -17.44 -2.69 6.32
CA PRO A 578 -16.53 -3.29 5.34
C PRO A 578 -15.04 -3.17 5.71
N PHE A 579 -14.68 -2.32 6.67
CA PHE A 579 -13.30 -2.10 7.14
C PHE A 579 -13.24 -2.25 8.67
N ALA A 580 -13.63 -3.43 9.16
CA ALA A 580 -14.00 -3.61 10.56
C ALA A 580 -12.86 -3.46 11.57
N GLY A 581 -11.59 -3.59 11.16
CA GLY A 581 -10.44 -3.50 12.04
C GLY A 581 -10.55 -4.43 13.23
N LEU A 582 -10.72 -3.88 14.43
CA LEU A 582 -11.00 -4.65 15.64
C LEU A 582 -12.49 -5.00 15.83
N PHE A 583 -13.29 -4.86 14.79
CA PHE A 583 -14.75 -5.13 14.81
C PHE A 583 -15.52 -4.24 15.80
N THR A 584 -15.10 -3.00 15.98
CA THR A 584 -15.76 -2.08 16.92
C THR A 584 -17.23 -1.88 16.55
N VAL A 585 -17.57 -1.68 15.28
CA VAL A 585 -18.95 -1.47 14.83
C VAL A 585 -19.80 -2.74 15.03
N PRO A 586 -19.42 -3.93 14.55
CA PRO A 586 -20.16 -5.16 14.84
C PRO A 586 -20.30 -5.46 16.34
N TYR A 587 -19.23 -5.26 17.13
CA TYR A 587 -19.24 -5.50 18.58
C TYR A 587 -20.28 -4.63 19.29
N ILE A 588 -20.30 -3.33 18.99
CA ILE A 588 -21.28 -2.41 19.58
C ILE A 588 -22.69 -2.69 19.06
N ALA A 589 -22.84 -3.07 17.79
CA ALA A 589 -24.12 -3.48 17.22
C ALA A 589 -24.73 -4.64 18.01
N VAL A 590 -23.95 -5.69 18.28
CA VAL A 590 -24.40 -6.83 19.11
C VAL A 590 -24.78 -6.39 20.53
N LYS A 591 -23.95 -5.60 21.19
CA LYS A 591 -24.24 -5.07 22.53
C LYS A 591 -25.52 -4.23 22.60
N MET A 592 -25.91 -3.64 21.50
CA MET A 592 -27.13 -2.84 21.37
C MET A 592 -28.32 -3.64 20.80
N GLY A 593 -28.22 -4.97 20.70
CA GLY A 593 -29.30 -5.82 20.22
C GLY A 593 -29.51 -5.78 18.69
N ARG A 594 -28.47 -5.55 17.92
CA ARG A 594 -28.44 -5.61 16.45
C ARG A 594 -27.63 -6.81 15.99
N TYR A 595 -27.74 -7.17 14.73
CA TYR A 595 -26.89 -8.15 14.10
C TYR A 595 -25.66 -7.45 13.48
N GLY A 596 -24.46 -7.80 13.91
CA GLY A 596 -23.22 -7.17 13.46
C GLY A 596 -22.52 -8.00 12.37
N ILE A 597 -22.21 -7.40 11.21
CA ILE A 597 -21.39 -8.01 10.17
C ILE A 597 -20.15 -7.13 9.96
N GLY A 598 -18.97 -7.75 9.89
CA GLY A 598 -17.75 -7.03 9.56
C GLY A 598 -16.80 -7.84 8.71
N THR A 599 -16.09 -7.17 7.82
CA THR A 599 -14.99 -7.72 7.03
C THR A 599 -13.68 -7.07 7.41
N GLU A 600 -12.62 -7.88 7.53
CA GLU A 600 -11.27 -7.42 7.84
C GLU A 600 -10.27 -8.19 6.97
N LEU A 601 -9.27 -7.47 6.46
CA LEU A 601 -8.24 -8.02 5.58
C LEU A 601 -7.00 -8.48 6.37
N ASN A 602 -6.73 -7.85 7.52
CA ASN A 602 -5.60 -8.16 8.38
C ASN A 602 -5.95 -9.29 9.35
N ALA A 603 -5.23 -10.42 9.23
CA ALA A 603 -5.49 -11.61 10.05
C ALA A 603 -5.27 -11.39 11.56
N ASP A 604 -4.36 -10.50 11.96
CA ASP A 604 -4.12 -10.19 13.37
C ASP A 604 -5.27 -9.37 13.96
N TYR A 605 -5.74 -8.36 13.24
CA TYR A 605 -6.90 -7.56 13.65
C TYR A 605 -8.18 -8.40 13.68
N PHE A 606 -8.36 -9.27 12.68
CA PHE A 606 -9.45 -10.22 12.64
C PHE A 606 -9.46 -11.12 13.87
N ARG A 607 -8.32 -11.73 14.21
CA ARG A 607 -8.21 -12.61 15.39
C ARG A 607 -8.56 -11.89 16.68
N ASP A 608 -8.03 -10.68 16.87
CA ASP A 608 -8.30 -9.87 18.06
C ASP A 608 -9.78 -9.43 18.12
N GLY A 609 -10.33 -8.99 16.98
CA GLY A 609 -11.73 -8.58 16.85
C GLY A 609 -12.72 -9.73 17.11
N VAL A 610 -12.43 -10.93 16.60
CA VAL A 610 -13.22 -12.13 16.91
C VAL A 610 -13.21 -12.43 18.40
N GLY A 611 -12.08 -12.18 19.08
CA GLY A 611 -12.00 -12.30 20.54
C GLY A 611 -12.99 -11.38 21.27
N TYR A 612 -13.15 -10.13 20.82
CA TYR A 612 -14.15 -9.21 21.36
C TYR A 612 -15.59 -9.69 21.08
N LEU A 613 -15.86 -10.11 19.82
CA LEU A 613 -17.19 -10.58 19.45
C LEU A 613 -17.61 -11.83 20.25
N LYS A 614 -16.72 -12.81 20.41
CA LYS A 614 -16.99 -14.00 21.24
C LYS A 614 -17.32 -13.65 22.69
N SER A 615 -16.74 -12.59 23.24
CA SER A 615 -17.07 -12.14 24.59
C SER A 615 -18.52 -11.65 24.72
N THR A 616 -19.23 -11.39 23.62
CA THR A 616 -20.65 -11.04 23.65
C THR A 616 -21.56 -12.26 23.75
N ASP A 617 -21.09 -13.44 23.31
CA ASP A 617 -21.83 -14.71 23.42
C ASP A 617 -21.72 -15.29 24.84
N GLU A 618 -20.63 -14.95 25.58
CA GLU A 618 -20.34 -15.49 26.92
C GLU A 618 -21.07 -14.76 28.05
N VAL A 619 -21.77 -13.65 27.76
CA VAL A 619 -22.48 -12.86 28.78
C VAL A 619 -23.88 -13.41 29.03
N THR A 620 -23.95 -14.56 29.72
CA THR A 620 -25.01 -14.90 30.65
C THR A 620 -24.45 -14.71 32.07
N ASP A 621 -24.86 -13.64 32.74
CA ASP A 621 -24.71 -13.41 34.18
C ASP A 621 -23.36 -12.93 34.79
N GLN A 622 -22.38 -12.52 34.04
CA GLN A 622 -21.23 -11.79 34.60
C GLN A 622 -21.13 -10.38 34.06
N LEU A 623 -21.34 -9.37 34.91
CA LEU A 623 -21.01 -7.97 34.62
C LEU A 623 -19.58 -7.89 34.12
N THR A 624 -19.37 -7.31 32.93
CA THR A 624 -18.01 -7.10 32.44
C THR A 624 -17.27 -6.09 33.31
N LEU A 625 -15.94 -6.07 33.27
CA LEU A 625 -15.15 -5.07 34.00
C LEU A 625 -15.55 -3.62 33.59
N PHE A 626 -16.10 -3.42 32.40
CA PHE A 626 -16.67 -2.14 31.97
C PHE A 626 -18.02 -1.85 32.61
N ASP A 627 -18.89 -2.83 32.72
CA ASP A 627 -20.17 -2.68 33.43
C ASP A 627 -19.94 -2.47 34.94
N LEU A 628 -18.89 -3.08 35.51
CA LEU A 628 -18.44 -2.84 36.88
C LEU A 628 -17.85 -1.43 37.02
N MET A 629 -17.07 -0.94 36.08
CA MET A 629 -16.55 0.44 36.11
C MET A 629 -17.67 1.48 35.92
N GLU A 630 -18.65 1.24 35.04
CA GLU A 630 -19.83 2.09 34.91
C GLU A 630 -20.72 2.04 36.15
N SER A 631 -20.80 0.88 36.84
CA SER A 631 -21.54 0.73 38.10
C SER A 631 -20.81 1.35 39.30
N GLU A 632 -19.48 1.27 39.36
CA GLU A 632 -18.67 1.96 40.38
C GLU A 632 -18.66 3.48 40.16
N GLU A 633 -18.64 3.96 38.94
CA GLU A 633 -18.80 5.39 38.64
C GLU A 633 -20.18 5.91 39.00
N SER A 634 -21.23 5.08 38.88
CA SER A 634 -22.59 5.43 39.26
C SER A 634 -22.79 5.41 40.80
N GLN A 635 -22.07 4.57 41.53
CA GLN A 635 -22.14 4.49 43.00
C GLN A 635 -21.27 5.53 43.72
N ASN A 636 -20.22 6.02 43.06
CA ASN A 636 -19.39 7.11 43.61
C ASN A 636 -19.91 8.51 43.26
N ALA A 637 -21.02 8.61 42.52
CA ALA A 637 -21.70 9.85 42.14
C ALA A 637 -23.00 10.10 42.96
N SER A 638 -23.33 9.25 43.93
CA SER A 638 -24.49 9.41 44.81
C SER A 638 -24.12 10.06 46.16
#